data_6d27956361bb2b84f087245f2024dd85
#
_entry.id   6d27956361bb2b84f087245f2024dd85
#
_cell.length_a   1.000
_cell.length_b   1.000
_cell.length_c   1.000
_cell.angle_alpha   90.00
_cell.angle_beta   90.00
_cell.angle_gamma   90.00
#
_symmetry.space_group_name_H-M   'P 1'
#
loop_
_entity.id
_entity.type
_entity.pdbx_description
1 polymer ?
#
loop_
_entity_poly.entity_id
_entity_poly.type
_entity_poly.pdbx_seq_one_letter_code
_entity_poly.pdbx_strand_id
1 'polypeptide(L)'
;MRKTMLATGIAVATMGMAVLSASAGEGMWVPQQLPEIAGPLKKAGLKLDPKQLADLTGDPMGAVVSLGGCTASFVSPNGLVVTNHHCAYGAIQLNSTAERNLIDLGFNAPTLADELSGGPNARIYVLDEITDVTAQVKAAIAAAPGPLERTKAVDDLEKKLVGDCEADAGSRCRLYSFMGGNTYRLFKNIEIKDVRLAYAPPRGVGNYGGEVDNWMWPRHTGDFSFYRAYVGKDGKPAAYSKDNVPFQPKHWLKIADQPLREGDFVMVAGYPGSTARYALAADFDATSSWTYPTVSKRFKELVAMVLAAGETNKDIEVKYANTVRGWENTLKNYDGQMEGFARMGAAGIKREREQAVLDWLKSRGADGAQALAAHDTLVKLGDDARKTRERDAVIGNVGGALGSSALTLYRLSIERDKPDAQRESGFQQRDLPGIEGGVKQMDRRYVAAMDRQIQRYWLLQYIALPADQRVPAIDKWIGGNDAKAVDAALDRINASKLGSVDERMKWLAADRKAFEASTDPAIQYAVAMLPTSLKLEEDRKLRAGETIIPRATYLQAVADYNKAQGKAVYPDANSSLRITFGNVMGYTKPGSAKPEDAFTTLEQVAAKATGKEPFDAPQAQLDAIKAKKYAGMADAKLKTVPVNFLSDLDITGGNSGSPVLDAHGKLVGLAFDGNWESVASNWVFDPTVTRMISVDQRYMRWVMQEVMPAPQLLKEMGVAPKK
;
A
#
# COMPACT_ATOMS: atom_id res chain seq x y z
N MET A 1 3.22 -63.40 -61.73
CA MET A 1 2.03 -62.85 -61.06
C MET A 1 2.43 -62.40 -59.65
N ARG A 2 2.69 -61.09 -59.46
CA ARG A 2 3.06 -60.51 -58.17
C ARG A 2 1.84 -59.79 -57.64
N LYS A 3 1.35 -60.21 -56.47
CA LYS A 3 0.27 -59.52 -55.73
C LYS A 3 0.94 -58.54 -54.78
N THR A 4 0.66 -57.27 -54.98
CA THR A 4 1.05 -56.17 -54.10
C THR A 4 -0.05 -56.02 -53.03
N MET A 5 0.29 -56.18 -51.74
CA MET A 5 -0.57 -55.83 -50.64
C MET A 5 -0.29 -54.39 -50.24
N LEU A 6 -1.32 -53.53 -50.29
CA LEU A 6 -1.32 -52.20 -49.71
C LEU A 6 -1.64 -52.33 -48.21
N ALA A 7 -0.72 -51.92 -47.36
CA ALA A 7 -0.96 -51.75 -45.93
C ALA A 7 -1.38 -50.30 -45.65
N THR A 8 -2.62 -50.09 -45.26
CA THR A 8 -3.15 -48.80 -44.84
C THR A 8 -2.83 -48.62 -43.37
N GLY A 9 -1.84 -47.80 -43.07
CA GLY A 9 -1.49 -47.37 -41.72
C GLY A 9 -2.46 -46.31 -41.22
N ILE A 10 -3.25 -46.65 -40.20
CA ILE A 10 -4.06 -45.68 -39.44
C ILE A 10 -3.12 -44.99 -38.44
N ALA A 11 -2.76 -43.76 -38.70
CA ALA A 11 -2.07 -42.87 -37.73
C ALA A 11 -3.13 -42.37 -36.73
N VAL A 12 -3.13 -42.92 -35.52
CA VAL A 12 -3.89 -42.39 -34.37
C VAL A 12 -3.12 -41.16 -33.90
N ALA A 13 -3.60 -39.99 -34.27
CA ALA A 13 -3.12 -38.72 -33.69
C ALA A 13 -3.67 -38.63 -32.25
N THR A 14 -2.85 -38.96 -31.27
CA THR A 14 -3.10 -38.61 -29.88
C THR A 14 -2.97 -37.08 -29.76
N MET A 15 -4.10 -36.39 -29.86
CA MET A 15 -4.18 -35.01 -29.36
C MET A 15 -3.91 -35.07 -27.85
N GLY A 16 -2.67 -34.73 -27.48
CA GLY A 16 -2.37 -34.39 -26.11
C GLY A 16 -3.23 -33.19 -25.73
N MET A 17 -4.25 -33.44 -24.89
CA MET A 17 -4.89 -32.34 -24.18
C MET A 17 -3.82 -31.64 -23.37
N ALA A 18 -3.35 -30.50 -23.86
CA ALA A 18 -2.66 -29.56 -23.04
C ALA A 18 -3.64 -29.20 -21.90
N VAL A 19 -3.34 -29.71 -20.71
CA VAL A 19 -3.96 -29.23 -19.48
C VAL A 19 -3.56 -27.77 -19.40
N LEU A 20 -4.44 -26.88 -19.86
CA LEU A 20 -4.34 -25.46 -19.57
C LEU A 20 -4.43 -25.38 -18.05
N SER A 21 -3.28 -25.24 -17.39
CA SER A 21 -3.21 -24.83 -15.99
C SER A 21 -4.12 -23.61 -15.89
N ALA A 22 -5.10 -23.66 -15.00
CA ALA A 22 -5.92 -22.51 -14.70
C ALA A 22 -5.01 -21.50 -14.00
N SER A 23 -4.23 -20.74 -14.79
CA SER A 23 -3.51 -19.59 -14.24
C SER A 23 -4.56 -18.65 -13.67
N ALA A 24 -4.31 -18.08 -12.50
CA ALA A 24 -5.09 -16.99 -11.98
C ALA A 24 -5.15 -15.93 -13.06
N GLY A 25 -6.35 -15.50 -13.34
CA GLY A 25 -6.52 -14.34 -14.21
C GLY A 25 -6.03 -13.09 -13.49
N GLU A 26 -5.63 -12.10 -14.23
CA GLU A 26 -5.52 -10.74 -13.77
C GLU A 26 -6.77 -10.37 -12.96
N GLY A 27 -6.62 -9.82 -11.74
CA GLY A 27 -7.76 -9.30 -10.99
C GLY A 27 -7.62 -9.21 -9.48
N MET A 28 -7.92 -8.02 -8.95
CA MET A 28 -8.14 -7.74 -7.54
C MET A 28 -9.64 -7.50 -7.33
N TRP A 29 -10.39 -8.59 -7.16
CA TRP A 29 -11.85 -8.61 -7.21
C TRP A 29 -12.48 -7.93 -6.00
N VAL A 30 -13.49 -7.11 -6.22
CA VAL A 30 -14.36 -6.68 -5.13
C VAL A 30 -15.17 -7.90 -4.66
N PRO A 31 -15.20 -8.19 -3.36
CA PRO A 31 -15.82 -9.42 -2.85
C PRO A 31 -17.25 -9.68 -3.35
N GLN A 32 -18.05 -8.62 -3.54
CA GLN A 32 -19.41 -8.73 -4.10
C GLN A 32 -19.47 -9.24 -5.55
N GLN A 33 -18.33 -9.26 -6.27
CA GLN A 33 -18.24 -9.82 -7.63
C GLN A 33 -17.95 -11.33 -7.65
N LEU A 34 -17.55 -11.93 -6.53
CA LEU A 34 -17.16 -13.35 -6.49
C LEU A 34 -18.24 -14.33 -6.94
N PRO A 35 -19.55 -14.10 -6.67
CA PRO A 35 -20.60 -14.94 -7.24
C PRO A 35 -20.63 -14.92 -8.78
N GLU A 36 -20.26 -13.81 -9.43
CA GLU A 36 -20.22 -13.67 -10.89
C GLU A 36 -19.08 -14.49 -11.52
N ILE A 37 -17.98 -14.68 -10.77
CA ILE A 37 -16.81 -15.45 -11.17
C ILE A 37 -16.71 -16.80 -10.46
N ALA A 38 -17.84 -17.35 -9.98
CA ALA A 38 -17.91 -18.65 -9.29
C ALA A 38 -17.31 -19.80 -10.13
N GLY A 39 -17.50 -19.78 -11.46
CA GLY A 39 -16.91 -20.75 -12.38
C GLY A 39 -15.39 -20.80 -12.33
N PRO A 40 -14.69 -19.69 -12.61
CA PRO A 40 -13.24 -19.57 -12.45
C PRO A 40 -12.73 -19.96 -11.07
N LEU A 41 -13.36 -19.50 -9.98
CA LEU A 41 -12.99 -19.85 -8.60
C LEU A 41 -13.03 -21.36 -8.34
N LYS A 42 -14.11 -22.03 -8.72
CA LYS A 42 -14.26 -23.49 -8.58
C LYS A 42 -13.25 -24.24 -9.45
N LYS A 43 -13.00 -23.77 -10.67
CA LYS A 43 -12.00 -24.35 -11.58
C LYS A 43 -10.59 -24.25 -11.01
N ALA A 44 -10.25 -23.13 -10.35
CA ALA A 44 -8.98 -22.97 -9.66
C ALA A 44 -8.83 -23.87 -8.42
N GLY A 45 -9.94 -24.35 -7.84
CA GLY A 45 -9.93 -25.31 -6.74
C GLY A 45 -10.69 -24.90 -5.48
N LEU A 46 -11.33 -23.72 -5.44
CA LEU A 46 -12.09 -23.25 -4.28
C LEU A 46 -13.17 -24.27 -3.85
N LYS A 47 -13.26 -24.56 -2.56
CA LYS A 47 -14.25 -25.45 -1.93
C LYS A 47 -15.34 -24.70 -1.18
N LEU A 48 -15.11 -23.43 -0.80
CA LEU A 48 -16.12 -22.59 -0.20
C LEU A 48 -17.15 -22.11 -1.23
N ASP A 49 -18.34 -21.72 -0.76
CA ASP A 49 -19.29 -21.01 -1.60
C ASP A 49 -18.79 -19.58 -1.87
N PRO A 50 -18.66 -19.15 -3.13
CA PRO A 50 -18.30 -17.76 -3.45
C PRO A 50 -19.21 -16.70 -2.80
N LYS A 51 -20.46 -17.03 -2.51
CA LYS A 51 -21.39 -16.15 -1.78
C LYS A 51 -20.95 -15.92 -0.34
N GLN A 52 -20.37 -16.94 0.30
CA GLN A 52 -19.83 -16.82 1.65
C GLN A 52 -18.65 -15.83 1.68
N LEU A 53 -17.81 -15.84 0.64
CA LEU A 53 -16.69 -14.90 0.50
C LEU A 53 -17.15 -13.47 0.15
N ALA A 54 -18.35 -13.31 -0.38
CA ALA A 54 -18.95 -12.00 -0.66
C ALA A 54 -19.51 -11.32 0.61
N ASP A 55 -19.77 -12.08 1.68
CA ASP A 55 -20.13 -11.57 3.00
C ASP A 55 -18.87 -11.18 3.75
N LEU A 56 -18.55 -9.88 3.77
CA LEU A 56 -17.33 -9.34 4.37
C LEU A 56 -17.36 -9.29 5.89
N THR A 57 -18.52 -9.49 6.50
CA THR A 57 -18.70 -9.56 7.96
C THR A 57 -18.82 -10.99 8.48
N GLY A 58 -18.93 -11.96 7.57
CA GLY A 58 -19.02 -13.39 7.85
C GLY A 58 -17.66 -14.09 7.89
N ASP A 59 -17.66 -15.40 8.16
CA ASP A 59 -16.46 -16.25 8.14
C ASP A 59 -16.09 -16.66 6.71
N PRO A 60 -14.81 -16.57 6.27
CA PRO A 60 -13.62 -16.12 6.98
C PRO A 60 -13.35 -14.61 6.86
N MET A 61 -14.13 -13.88 6.06
CA MET A 61 -13.81 -12.51 5.64
C MET A 61 -13.84 -11.51 6.79
N GLY A 62 -14.74 -11.68 7.77
CA GLY A 62 -14.84 -10.86 8.97
C GLY A 62 -13.63 -10.93 9.92
N ALA A 63 -12.69 -11.85 9.67
CA ALA A 63 -11.42 -11.90 10.38
C ALA A 63 -10.35 -10.98 9.77
N VAL A 64 -10.52 -10.49 8.53
CA VAL A 64 -9.53 -9.69 7.81
C VAL A 64 -9.70 -8.22 8.15
N VAL A 65 -8.61 -7.55 8.55
CA VAL A 65 -8.63 -6.19 9.06
C VAL A 65 -7.57 -5.31 8.39
N SER A 66 -7.78 -4.00 8.39
CA SER A 66 -6.82 -3.03 7.88
C SER A 66 -6.02 -2.40 9.02
N LEU A 67 -4.72 -2.20 8.79
CA LEU A 67 -3.84 -1.40 9.65
C LEU A 67 -3.62 0.03 9.11
N GLY A 68 -4.37 0.42 8.06
CA GLY A 68 -4.25 1.74 7.43
C GLY A 68 -3.20 1.85 6.30
N GLY A 69 -2.34 0.87 6.15
CA GLY A 69 -1.31 0.79 5.08
C GLY A 69 -0.85 -0.64 4.81
N CYS A 70 -1.19 -1.53 5.72
CA CYS A 70 -1.03 -2.97 5.64
C CYS A 70 -2.36 -3.67 5.92
N THR A 71 -2.40 -4.95 5.60
CA THR A 71 -3.47 -5.87 5.98
C THR A 71 -3.05 -6.70 7.19
N ALA A 72 -4.02 -7.21 7.93
CA ALA A 72 -3.82 -8.13 9.04
C ALA A 72 -5.05 -9.05 9.18
N SER A 73 -4.98 -10.01 10.09
CA SER A 73 -6.15 -10.85 10.38
C SER A 73 -6.17 -11.34 11.82
N PHE A 74 -7.37 -11.44 12.40
CA PHE A 74 -7.54 -12.12 13.67
C PHE A 74 -7.27 -13.62 13.52
N VAL A 75 -6.52 -14.17 14.48
CA VAL A 75 -6.15 -15.59 14.55
C VAL A 75 -6.51 -16.23 15.89
N SER A 76 -7.22 -15.50 16.75
CA SER A 76 -7.75 -16.00 18.02
C SER A 76 -9.04 -15.29 18.42
N PRO A 77 -9.84 -15.89 19.33
CA PRO A 77 -11.03 -15.24 19.88
C PRO A 77 -10.70 -14.10 20.86
N ASN A 78 -9.43 -13.89 21.22
CA ASN A 78 -8.98 -12.90 22.19
C ASN A 78 -8.21 -11.75 21.55
N GLY A 79 -8.58 -11.37 20.32
CA GLY A 79 -8.05 -10.19 19.64
C GLY A 79 -6.61 -10.30 19.16
N LEU A 80 -6.00 -11.51 19.12
CA LEU A 80 -4.67 -11.70 18.55
C LEU A 80 -4.72 -11.53 17.03
N VAL A 81 -3.86 -10.68 16.49
CA VAL A 81 -3.81 -10.27 15.09
C VAL A 81 -2.45 -10.59 14.51
N VAL A 82 -2.41 -11.29 13.38
CA VAL A 82 -1.17 -11.56 12.64
C VAL A 82 -1.03 -10.59 11.46
N THR A 83 0.20 -10.12 11.22
CA THR A 83 0.57 -9.28 10.08
C THR A 83 2.06 -9.48 9.75
N ASN A 84 2.61 -8.72 8.80
CA ASN A 84 4.04 -8.79 8.52
C ASN A 84 4.90 -8.07 9.57
N HIS A 85 6.16 -8.50 9.66
CA HIS A 85 7.17 -7.86 10.50
C HIS A 85 7.42 -6.40 10.07
N HIS A 86 7.53 -6.14 8.76
CA HIS A 86 7.72 -4.78 8.26
C HIS A 86 6.52 -3.87 8.55
N CYS A 87 5.29 -4.41 8.65
CA CYS A 87 4.10 -3.65 9.09
C CYS A 87 4.16 -3.30 10.58
N ALA A 88 4.81 -4.14 11.39
CA ALA A 88 5.01 -3.92 12.82
C ALA A 88 6.30 -3.12 13.15
N TYR A 89 7.15 -2.86 12.16
CA TYR A 89 8.48 -2.25 12.38
C TYR A 89 8.43 -0.95 13.18
N GLY A 90 7.44 -0.09 12.90
CA GLY A 90 7.26 1.16 13.63
C GLY A 90 6.99 0.96 15.13
N ALA A 91 6.23 -0.06 15.51
CA ALA A 91 5.97 -0.40 16.91
C ALA A 91 7.21 -1.03 17.57
N ILE A 92 7.95 -1.87 16.84
CA ILE A 92 9.21 -2.48 17.32
C ILE A 92 10.23 -1.37 17.59
N GLN A 93 10.42 -0.44 16.64
CA GLN A 93 11.33 0.69 16.78
C GLN A 93 10.95 1.63 17.93
N LEU A 94 9.65 1.94 18.06
CA LEU A 94 9.14 2.80 19.14
C LEU A 94 9.51 2.28 20.53
N ASN A 95 9.51 0.96 20.70
CA ASN A 95 9.78 0.28 21.98
C ASN A 95 11.24 -0.19 22.13
N SER A 96 12.10 0.12 21.16
CA SER A 96 13.53 -0.16 21.22
C SER A 96 14.29 0.96 21.92
N THR A 97 15.27 0.60 22.75
CA THR A 97 16.24 1.53 23.36
C THR A 97 17.65 1.08 22.99
N ALA A 98 18.66 1.90 23.31
CA ALA A 98 20.08 1.55 23.11
C ALA A 98 20.48 0.30 23.91
N GLU A 99 19.91 0.13 25.12
CA GLU A 99 20.18 -1.00 26.01
C GLU A 99 19.38 -2.25 25.65
N ARG A 100 18.22 -2.06 25.00
CA ARG A 100 17.30 -3.13 24.59
C ARG A 100 16.78 -2.88 23.18
N ASN A 101 17.57 -3.22 22.20
CA ASN A 101 17.19 -3.09 20.79
C ASN A 101 16.28 -4.26 20.36
N LEU A 102 14.96 -4.04 20.38
CA LEU A 102 13.97 -5.05 20.00
C LEU A 102 14.00 -5.38 18.49
N ILE A 103 14.59 -4.51 17.67
CA ILE A 103 14.78 -4.80 16.24
C ILE A 103 15.71 -6.01 16.08
N ASP A 104 16.83 -6.03 16.78
CA ASP A 104 17.82 -7.11 16.67
C ASP A 104 17.48 -8.31 17.56
N LEU A 105 16.88 -8.08 18.73
CA LEU A 105 16.59 -9.12 19.73
C LEU A 105 15.26 -9.83 19.49
N GLY A 106 14.33 -9.18 18.78
CA GLY A 106 12.92 -9.58 18.74
C GLY A 106 12.19 -9.26 20.04
N PHE A 107 10.91 -9.59 20.08
CA PHE A 107 10.04 -9.38 21.23
C PHE A 107 9.01 -10.51 21.36
N ASN A 108 8.83 -11.02 22.57
CA ASN A 108 7.75 -11.93 22.95
C ASN A 108 7.19 -11.48 24.30
N ALA A 109 5.91 -11.18 24.38
CA ALA A 109 5.22 -10.85 25.62
C ALA A 109 4.80 -12.15 26.34
N PRO A 110 5.36 -12.45 27.54
CA PRO A 110 4.98 -13.65 28.30
C PRO A 110 3.52 -13.63 28.74
N THR A 111 3.00 -12.45 29.06
CA THR A 111 1.59 -12.21 29.48
C THR A 111 0.99 -11.02 28.77
N LEU A 112 -0.33 -10.87 28.84
CA LEU A 112 -1.04 -9.70 28.30
C LEU A 112 -0.55 -8.37 28.87
N ALA A 113 -0.10 -8.35 30.13
CA ALA A 113 0.42 -7.17 30.80
C ALA A 113 1.78 -6.71 30.24
N ASP A 114 2.53 -7.63 29.62
CA ASP A 114 3.85 -7.36 29.05
C ASP A 114 3.77 -6.87 27.59
N GLU A 115 2.58 -6.90 26.97
CA GLU A 115 2.39 -6.43 25.60
C GLU A 115 2.63 -4.92 25.48
N LEU A 116 3.41 -4.50 24.47
CA LEU A 116 3.90 -3.15 24.33
C LEU A 116 3.00 -2.32 23.42
N SER A 117 2.80 -1.05 23.74
CA SER A 117 2.01 -0.15 22.90
C SER A 117 2.55 -0.10 21.46
N GLY A 118 1.67 -0.24 20.49
CA GLY A 118 1.99 -0.03 19.07
C GLY A 118 2.23 1.44 18.69
N GLY A 119 1.99 2.33 19.65
CA GLY A 119 2.17 3.79 19.48
C GLY A 119 0.85 4.53 19.28
N PRO A 120 0.90 5.87 19.35
CA PRO A 120 -0.30 6.72 19.34
C PRO A 120 -1.09 6.67 18.02
N ASN A 121 -0.44 6.27 16.93
CA ASN A 121 -1.05 6.20 15.61
C ASN A 121 -1.38 4.77 15.16
N ALA A 122 -1.07 3.74 15.97
CA ALA A 122 -1.44 2.38 15.65
C ALA A 122 -2.97 2.23 15.66
N ARG A 123 -3.51 1.63 14.62
CA ARG A 123 -4.96 1.40 14.44
C ARG A 123 -5.21 0.03 13.85
N ILE A 124 -6.33 -0.56 14.26
CA ILE A 124 -6.93 -1.71 13.58
C ILE A 124 -8.34 -1.30 13.18
N TYR A 125 -8.64 -1.39 11.88
CA TYR A 125 -9.95 -1.13 11.32
C TYR A 125 -10.63 -2.46 11.02
N VAL A 126 -11.71 -2.75 11.76
CA VAL A 126 -12.53 -3.95 11.58
C VAL A 126 -13.76 -3.55 10.78
N LEU A 127 -13.94 -4.13 9.62
CA LEU A 127 -15.10 -3.83 8.77
C LEU A 127 -16.40 -4.26 9.46
N ASP A 128 -17.34 -3.33 9.55
CA ASP A 128 -18.66 -3.53 10.19
C ASP A 128 -19.79 -3.52 9.16
N GLU A 129 -19.79 -2.53 8.24
CA GLU A 129 -20.86 -2.36 7.26
C GLU A 129 -20.35 -1.73 5.95
N ILE A 130 -21.02 -2.05 4.85
CA ILE A 130 -20.84 -1.40 3.56
C ILE A 130 -22.19 -0.98 3.01
N THR A 131 -22.36 0.33 2.78
CA THR A 131 -23.57 0.90 2.22
C THR A 131 -23.32 1.42 0.80
N ASP A 132 -24.15 1.04 -0.17
CA ASP A 132 -24.12 1.62 -1.52
C ASP A 132 -24.77 3.02 -1.50
N VAL A 133 -23.99 4.03 -1.81
CA VAL A 133 -24.40 5.45 -1.86
C VAL A 133 -24.30 6.03 -3.27
N THR A 134 -24.20 5.17 -4.27
CA THR A 134 -24.00 5.56 -5.68
C THR A 134 -25.07 6.54 -6.17
N ALA A 135 -26.34 6.27 -5.87
CA ALA A 135 -27.44 7.14 -6.30
C ALA A 135 -27.34 8.56 -5.71
N GLN A 136 -26.95 8.66 -4.43
CA GLN A 136 -26.80 9.96 -3.73
C GLN A 136 -25.64 10.76 -4.33
N VAL A 137 -24.48 10.14 -4.56
CA VAL A 137 -23.31 10.83 -5.13
C VAL A 137 -23.58 11.25 -6.58
N LYS A 138 -24.18 10.38 -7.41
CA LYS A 138 -24.54 10.74 -8.79
C LYS A 138 -25.56 11.87 -8.84
N ALA A 139 -26.52 11.91 -7.93
CA ALA A 139 -27.48 13.02 -7.84
C ALA A 139 -26.79 14.34 -7.48
N ALA A 140 -25.86 14.34 -6.54
CA ALA A 140 -25.07 15.52 -6.18
C ALA A 140 -24.21 16.02 -7.36
N ILE A 141 -23.56 15.12 -8.10
CA ILE A 141 -22.78 15.44 -9.29
C ILE A 141 -23.69 16.06 -10.37
N ALA A 142 -24.87 15.49 -10.61
CA ALA A 142 -25.80 15.96 -11.63
C ALA A 142 -26.43 17.33 -11.32
N ALA A 143 -26.61 17.66 -10.03
CA ALA A 143 -27.14 18.94 -9.59
C ALA A 143 -26.11 20.08 -9.65
N ALA A 144 -24.82 19.78 -9.75
CA ALA A 144 -23.75 20.76 -9.73
C ALA A 144 -23.64 21.49 -11.09
N PRO A 145 -23.62 22.84 -11.12
CA PRO A 145 -23.65 23.61 -12.35
C PRO A 145 -22.37 23.59 -13.17
N GLY A 146 -21.22 23.30 -12.53
CA GLY A 146 -19.90 23.32 -13.15
C GLY A 146 -18.91 22.33 -12.57
N PRO A 147 -17.71 22.22 -13.17
CA PRO A 147 -16.71 21.25 -12.73
C PRO A 147 -16.25 21.45 -11.27
N LEU A 148 -15.94 22.68 -10.87
CA LEU A 148 -15.51 22.97 -9.51
C LEU A 148 -16.60 22.63 -8.49
N GLU A 149 -17.85 22.96 -8.82
CA GLU A 149 -19.01 22.68 -7.99
C GLU A 149 -19.28 21.17 -7.89
N ARG A 150 -18.96 20.38 -8.93
CA ARG A 150 -19.06 18.92 -8.85
C ARG A 150 -18.11 18.34 -7.81
N THR A 151 -16.84 18.77 -7.82
CA THR A 151 -15.90 18.34 -6.80
C THR A 151 -16.36 18.72 -5.41
N LYS A 152 -16.80 19.99 -5.22
CA LYS A 152 -17.33 20.46 -3.93
C LYS A 152 -18.56 19.67 -3.49
N ALA A 153 -19.48 19.38 -4.41
CA ALA A 153 -20.68 18.62 -4.09
C ALA A 153 -20.37 17.18 -3.62
N VAL A 154 -19.36 16.54 -4.24
CA VAL A 154 -18.90 15.23 -3.80
C VAL A 154 -18.21 15.32 -2.43
N ASP A 155 -17.30 16.29 -2.23
CA ASP A 155 -16.59 16.50 -0.96
C ASP A 155 -17.57 16.81 0.19
N ASP A 156 -18.57 17.67 -0.03
CA ASP A 156 -19.55 18.05 0.98
C ASP A 156 -20.50 16.88 1.33
N LEU A 157 -20.90 16.09 0.31
CA LEU A 157 -21.69 14.89 0.54
C LEU A 157 -20.87 13.83 1.28
N GLU A 158 -19.58 13.64 0.94
CA GLU A 158 -18.69 12.73 1.64
C GLU A 158 -18.57 13.12 3.13
N LYS A 159 -18.30 14.42 3.42
CA LYS A 159 -18.23 14.92 4.81
C LYS A 159 -19.51 14.64 5.57
N LYS A 160 -20.66 14.85 4.92
CA LYS A 160 -21.96 14.56 5.53
C LYS A 160 -22.12 13.06 5.82
N LEU A 161 -21.94 12.20 4.82
CA LEU A 161 -22.10 10.75 4.96
C LEU A 161 -21.14 10.17 6.01
N VAL A 162 -19.89 10.64 5.99
CA VAL A 162 -18.87 10.24 6.96
C VAL A 162 -19.22 10.75 8.36
N GLY A 163 -19.63 12.01 8.50
CA GLY A 163 -20.05 12.59 9.78
C GLY A 163 -21.24 11.88 10.40
N ASP A 164 -22.28 11.60 9.59
CA ASP A 164 -23.46 10.85 10.01
C ASP A 164 -23.08 9.43 10.47
N CYS A 165 -22.18 8.77 9.74
CA CYS A 165 -21.69 7.42 10.03
C CYS A 165 -20.84 7.37 11.33
N GLU A 166 -19.99 8.36 11.57
CA GLU A 166 -19.09 8.45 12.72
C GLU A 166 -19.77 9.05 13.98
N ALA A 167 -21.04 9.45 13.89
CA ALA A 167 -21.84 9.79 15.07
C ALA A 167 -21.96 8.60 16.02
N ASP A 168 -21.83 7.38 15.53
CA ASP A 168 -21.67 6.17 16.33
C ASP A 168 -20.22 6.08 16.84
N ALA A 169 -20.07 6.25 18.15
CA ALA A 169 -18.77 6.37 18.79
C ALA A 169 -17.89 5.14 18.57
N GLY A 170 -16.67 5.34 18.08
CA GLY A 170 -15.72 4.29 17.78
C GLY A 170 -15.79 3.78 16.32
N SER A 171 -16.71 4.34 15.51
CA SER A 171 -16.74 4.10 14.07
C SER A 171 -15.72 4.97 13.32
N ARG A 172 -15.18 4.44 12.22
CA ARG A 172 -14.37 5.16 11.24
C ARG A 172 -14.89 4.86 9.86
N CYS A 173 -15.36 5.89 9.16
CA CYS A 173 -16.05 5.75 7.90
C CYS A 173 -15.26 6.36 6.74
N ARG A 174 -15.39 5.76 5.56
CA ARG A 174 -14.72 6.23 4.36
C ARG A 174 -15.57 5.93 3.12
N LEU A 175 -15.65 6.93 2.24
CA LEU A 175 -16.27 6.78 0.92
C LEU A 175 -15.23 6.26 -0.07
N TYR A 176 -15.59 5.19 -0.80
CA TYR A 176 -14.78 4.65 -1.90
C TYR A 176 -15.51 4.75 -3.23
N SER A 177 -14.80 5.17 -4.26
CA SER A 177 -15.27 5.13 -5.65
C SER A 177 -14.68 3.95 -6.39
N PHE A 178 -15.45 3.35 -7.31
CA PHE A 178 -15.05 2.22 -8.13
C PHE A 178 -15.34 2.51 -9.60
N MET A 179 -14.55 1.92 -10.51
CA MET A 179 -14.70 2.10 -11.97
C MET A 179 -14.83 3.58 -12.37
N GLY A 180 -13.90 4.41 -11.84
CA GLY A 180 -13.86 5.84 -12.19
C GLY A 180 -15.04 6.67 -11.72
N GLY A 181 -15.79 6.23 -10.71
CA GLY A 181 -16.98 6.91 -10.20
C GLY A 181 -18.31 6.33 -10.70
N ASN A 182 -18.28 5.13 -11.29
CA ASN A 182 -19.52 4.43 -11.65
C ASN A 182 -20.27 3.88 -10.45
N THR A 183 -19.54 3.54 -9.37
CA THR A 183 -20.11 3.05 -8.12
C THR A 183 -19.42 3.73 -6.93
N TYR A 184 -20.19 4.06 -5.89
CA TYR A 184 -19.71 4.65 -4.63
C TYR A 184 -20.25 3.85 -3.45
N ARG A 185 -19.35 3.54 -2.51
CA ARG A 185 -19.72 2.78 -1.30
C ARG A 185 -19.12 3.42 -0.07
N LEU A 186 -19.93 3.58 0.97
CA LEU A 186 -19.51 4.00 2.31
C LEU A 186 -19.15 2.75 3.12
N PHE A 187 -17.91 2.70 3.60
CA PHE A 187 -17.40 1.64 4.46
C PHE A 187 -17.38 2.14 5.90
N LYS A 188 -18.08 1.46 6.79
CA LYS A 188 -18.05 1.67 8.22
C LYS A 188 -17.14 0.64 8.87
N ASN A 189 -16.17 1.10 9.66
CA ASN A 189 -15.26 0.25 10.40
C ASN A 189 -15.31 0.57 11.88
N ILE A 190 -15.12 -0.42 12.74
CA ILE A 190 -14.77 -0.22 14.14
C ILE A 190 -13.30 0.19 14.19
N GLU A 191 -12.98 1.36 14.79
CA GLU A 191 -11.61 1.88 14.92
C GLU A 191 -11.03 1.52 16.27
N ILE A 192 -10.23 0.45 16.33
CA ILE A 192 -9.52 0.06 17.55
C ILE A 192 -8.24 0.91 17.68
N LYS A 193 -8.10 1.62 18.81
CA LYS A 193 -7.04 2.59 19.08
C LYS A 193 -5.96 2.07 20.04
N ASP A 194 -6.27 1.06 20.84
CA ASP A 194 -5.31 0.39 21.72
C ASP A 194 -4.85 -0.89 21.02
N VAL A 195 -3.73 -0.77 20.30
CA VAL A 195 -3.07 -1.85 19.56
C VAL A 195 -1.74 -2.10 20.23
N ARG A 196 -1.47 -3.36 20.63
CA ARG A 196 -0.24 -3.72 21.35
C ARG A 196 0.54 -4.78 20.60
N LEU A 197 1.87 -4.64 20.58
CA LEU A 197 2.79 -5.63 20.06
C LEU A 197 2.85 -6.82 21.04
N ALA A 198 2.47 -8.00 20.56
CA ALA A 198 2.51 -9.25 21.32
C ALA A 198 3.75 -10.09 20.99
N TYR A 199 4.18 -10.07 19.71
CA TYR A 199 5.34 -10.83 19.25
C TYR A 199 5.94 -10.23 17.99
N ALA A 200 7.26 -10.21 17.90
CA ALA A 200 8.00 -9.91 16.69
C ALA A 200 9.31 -10.73 16.69
N PRO A 201 9.62 -11.52 15.65
CA PRO A 201 10.91 -12.20 15.58
C PRO A 201 12.05 -11.17 15.44
N PRO A 202 13.30 -11.55 15.76
CA PRO A 202 14.45 -10.68 15.54
C PRO A 202 14.62 -10.35 14.05
N ARG A 203 15.26 -9.21 13.73
CA ARG A 203 15.50 -8.73 12.36
C ARG A 203 16.11 -9.79 11.45
N GLY A 204 17.10 -10.56 11.96
CA GLY A 204 17.72 -11.65 11.22
C GLY A 204 16.77 -12.81 10.83
N VAL A 205 15.51 -12.79 11.31
CA VAL A 205 14.40 -13.62 10.82
C VAL A 205 13.40 -12.76 10.05
N GLY A 206 12.88 -11.70 10.69
CA GLY A 206 11.76 -10.89 10.18
C GLY A 206 12.09 -10.03 8.96
N ASN A 207 13.39 -9.73 8.77
CA ASN A 207 13.90 -8.96 7.62
C ASN A 207 15.17 -9.60 7.03
N TYR A 208 15.29 -10.93 7.08
CA TYR A 208 16.42 -11.65 6.53
C TYR A 208 16.56 -11.41 5.03
N GLY A 209 17.75 -10.97 4.60
CA GLY A 209 18.05 -10.57 3.24
C GLY A 209 17.87 -9.06 2.95
N GLY A 210 17.19 -8.32 3.85
CA GLY A 210 17.04 -6.86 3.76
C GLY A 210 16.67 -6.35 2.37
N GLU A 211 17.24 -5.20 1.96
CA GLU A 211 17.00 -4.63 0.62
C GLU A 211 17.63 -5.43 -0.52
N VAL A 212 18.64 -6.27 -0.23
CA VAL A 212 19.24 -7.15 -1.26
C VAL A 212 18.20 -8.11 -1.82
N ASP A 213 17.39 -8.72 -0.94
CA ASP A 213 16.36 -9.68 -1.31
C ASP A 213 14.98 -9.05 -1.57
N ASN A 214 14.81 -7.74 -1.37
CA ASN A 214 13.54 -7.04 -1.60
C ASN A 214 13.10 -7.21 -3.07
N TRP A 215 11.89 -7.73 -3.31
CA TRP A 215 11.33 -8.20 -4.59
C TRP A 215 12.12 -9.33 -5.28
N MET A 216 12.98 -10.03 -4.57
CA MET A 216 13.78 -11.10 -5.18
C MET A 216 13.26 -12.49 -4.81
N TRP A 217 13.44 -13.42 -5.74
CA TRP A 217 13.27 -14.85 -5.51
C TRP A 217 14.54 -15.59 -5.93
N PRO A 218 15.05 -16.59 -5.16
CA PRO A 218 14.48 -17.19 -3.94
C PRO A 218 14.55 -16.28 -2.71
N ARG A 219 13.46 -16.26 -1.91
CA ARG A 219 13.30 -15.46 -0.69
C ARG A 219 13.32 -16.35 0.56
N HIS A 220 13.85 -15.83 1.68
CA HIS A 220 14.01 -16.61 2.93
C HIS A 220 13.63 -15.81 4.17
N THR A 221 12.75 -14.84 4.02
CA THR A 221 12.36 -13.89 5.06
C THR A 221 11.18 -14.41 5.87
N GLY A 222 11.28 -14.41 7.20
CA GLY A 222 10.18 -14.69 8.11
C GLY A 222 9.40 -13.43 8.44
N ASP A 223 8.79 -12.83 7.43
CA ASP A 223 8.12 -11.53 7.55
C ASP A 223 6.75 -11.66 8.23
N PHE A 224 6.74 -11.85 9.56
CA PHE A 224 5.53 -11.92 10.36
C PHE A 224 5.72 -11.30 11.74
N SER A 225 4.64 -10.80 12.33
CA SER A 225 4.55 -10.31 13.71
C SER A 225 3.13 -10.42 14.22
N PHE A 226 2.93 -10.30 15.52
CA PHE A 226 1.60 -10.33 16.13
C PHE A 226 1.35 -9.06 16.92
N TYR A 227 0.20 -8.49 16.67
CA TYR A 227 -0.42 -7.49 17.52
C TYR A 227 -1.57 -8.09 18.32
N ARG A 228 -2.05 -7.36 19.33
CA ARG A 228 -3.35 -7.60 19.95
C ARG A 228 -4.17 -6.33 19.97
N ALA A 229 -5.44 -6.48 19.63
CA ALA A 229 -6.45 -5.45 19.70
C ALA A 229 -7.06 -5.37 21.12
N TYR A 230 -7.17 -4.17 21.68
CA TYR A 230 -7.75 -3.93 22.99
C TYR A 230 -8.89 -2.91 22.92
N VAL A 231 -9.87 -3.06 23.80
CA VAL A 231 -11.05 -2.19 23.94
C VAL A 231 -11.32 -1.91 25.42
N GLY A 232 -12.16 -0.93 25.70
CA GLY A 232 -12.63 -0.67 27.06
C GLY A 232 -13.35 -1.88 27.66
N LYS A 233 -13.51 -1.90 29.00
CA LYS A 233 -14.25 -2.97 29.72
C LYS A 233 -15.70 -3.10 29.28
N ASP A 234 -16.26 -2.07 28.64
CA ASP A 234 -17.59 -2.04 28.04
C ASP A 234 -17.62 -2.61 26.59
N GLY A 235 -16.50 -3.11 26.09
CA GLY A 235 -16.34 -3.64 24.74
C GLY A 235 -16.23 -2.58 23.64
N LYS A 236 -16.20 -1.29 23.98
CA LYS A 236 -16.12 -0.20 23.00
C LYS A 236 -14.67 0.22 22.72
N PRO A 237 -14.40 0.74 21.50
CA PRO A 237 -13.10 1.31 21.19
C PRO A 237 -12.68 2.39 22.18
N ALA A 238 -11.47 2.26 22.71
CA ALA A 238 -10.91 3.18 23.70
C ALA A 238 -9.45 3.52 23.36
N ALA A 239 -8.96 4.66 23.84
CA ALA A 239 -7.54 4.98 23.82
C ALA A 239 -6.77 3.99 24.71
N TYR A 240 -5.44 3.92 24.55
CA TYR A 240 -4.59 3.06 25.37
C TYR A 240 -4.85 3.27 26.86
N SER A 241 -5.13 2.19 27.57
CA SER A 241 -5.24 2.13 29.04
C SER A 241 -4.83 0.75 29.55
N LYS A 242 -4.18 0.70 30.71
CA LYS A 242 -3.85 -0.57 31.40
C LYS A 242 -5.10 -1.37 31.77
N ASP A 243 -6.26 -0.69 31.88
CA ASP A 243 -7.55 -1.29 32.24
C ASP A 243 -8.28 -1.92 31.06
N ASN A 244 -7.85 -1.66 29.83
CA ASN A 244 -8.46 -2.21 28.63
C ASN A 244 -8.31 -3.73 28.58
N VAL A 245 -9.27 -4.38 27.93
CA VAL A 245 -9.33 -5.84 27.78
C VAL A 245 -9.16 -6.22 26.30
N PRO A 246 -8.69 -7.44 25.99
CA PRO A 246 -8.61 -7.92 24.62
C PRO A 246 -9.96 -7.85 23.90
N PHE A 247 -9.95 -7.34 22.67
CA PHE A 247 -11.11 -7.35 21.79
C PHE A 247 -11.52 -8.79 21.48
N GLN A 248 -12.82 -9.06 21.43
CA GLN A 248 -13.37 -10.35 21.06
C GLN A 248 -13.96 -10.27 19.65
N PRO A 249 -13.20 -10.65 18.60
CA PRO A 249 -13.69 -10.64 17.23
C PRO A 249 -14.79 -11.69 17.04
N LYS A 250 -15.77 -11.39 16.18
CA LYS A 250 -16.83 -12.36 15.81
C LYS A 250 -16.25 -13.55 15.04
N HIS A 251 -15.19 -13.29 14.24
CA HIS A 251 -14.53 -14.28 13.37
C HIS A 251 -13.01 -14.17 13.51
N TRP A 252 -12.33 -15.32 13.43
CA TRP A 252 -10.88 -15.41 13.39
C TRP A 252 -10.45 -16.61 12.54
N LEU A 253 -9.34 -16.47 11.83
CA LEU A 253 -8.83 -17.50 10.93
C LEU A 253 -8.31 -18.70 11.70
N LYS A 254 -8.61 -19.88 11.20
CA LYS A 254 -8.01 -21.14 11.65
C LYS A 254 -6.76 -21.42 10.84
N ILE A 255 -5.71 -21.87 11.52
CA ILE A 255 -4.48 -22.30 10.86
C ILE A 255 -4.74 -23.62 10.12
N ALA A 256 -4.22 -23.73 8.89
CA ALA A 256 -4.35 -24.95 8.12
C ALA A 256 -3.60 -26.12 8.76
N ASP A 257 -4.23 -27.27 8.79
CA ASP A 257 -3.69 -28.54 9.31
C ASP A 257 -3.06 -29.40 8.20
N GLN A 258 -3.40 -29.14 6.95
CA GLN A 258 -2.85 -29.83 5.79
C GLN A 258 -1.65 -29.08 5.22
N PRO A 259 -0.62 -29.80 4.73
CA PRO A 259 0.53 -29.17 4.09
C PRO A 259 0.13 -28.55 2.75
N LEU A 260 0.58 -27.30 2.51
CA LEU A 260 0.45 -26.64 1.22
C LEU A 260 1.42 -27.25 0.21
N ARG A 261 1.00 -27.43 -1.03
CA ARG A 261 1.76 -28.03 -2.13
C ARG A 261 1.65 -27.20 -3.39
N GLU A 262 2.60 -27.39 -4.29
CA GLU A 262 2.50 -26.84 -5.64
C GLU A 262 1.26 -27.36 -6.36
N GLY A 263 0.53 -26.45 -7.00
CA GLY A 263 -0.76 -26.69 -7.64
C GLY A 263 -1.98 -26.47 -6.73
N ASP A 264 -1.81 -26.36 -5.41
CA ASP A 264 -2.93 -26.12 -4.50
C ASP A 264 -3.50 -24.72 -4.71
N PHE A 265 -4.84 -24.64 -4.57
CA PHE A 265 -5.56 -23.36 -4.58
C PHE A 265 -5.16 -22.51 -3.39
N VAL A 266 -4.93 -21.24 -3.66
CA VAL A 266 -4.75 -20.19 -2.63
C VAL A 266 -5.50 -18.93 -3.02
N MET A 267 -5.95 -18.19 -2.02
CA MET A 267 -6.52 -16.86 -2.20
C MET A 267 -5.97 -15.90 -1.13
N VAL A 268 -5.94 -14.63 -1.47
CA VAL A 268 -5.58 -13.53 -0.56
C VAL A 268 -6.77 -12.61 -0.41
N ALA A 269 -7.08 -12.26 0.83
CA ALA A 269 -8.01 -11.20 1.16
C ALA A 269 -7.24 -10.04 1.80
N GLY A 270 -7.27 -8.85 1.18
CA GLY A 270 -6.46 -7.73 1.66
C GLY A 270 -6.88 -6.37 1.13
N TYR A 271 -6.13 -5.36 1.54
CA TYR A 271 -6.41 -3.95 1.23
C TYR A 271 -5.34 -3.38 0.27
N PRO A 272 -5.30 -3.82 -1.01
CA PRO A 272 -4.33 -3.33 -2.00
C PRO A 272 -4.49 -1.84 -2.21
N GLY A 273 -3.37 -1.10 -2.25
CA GLY A 273 -3.31 0.35 -2.32
C GLY A 273 -3.92 0.91 -3.61
N SER A 274 -3.20 0.84 -4.70
CA SER A 274 -3.66 1.36 -6.00
C SER A 274 -3.02 0.65 -7.19
N THR A 275 -3.80 0.53 -8.27
CA THR A 275 -3.34 0.10 -9.59
C THR A 275 -3.77 1.11 -10.66
N ALA A 276 -3.21 1.00 -11.86
CA ALA A 276 -3.49 1.86 -13.01
C ALA A 276 -3.76 1.03 -14.30
N ARG A 277 -4.49 -0.09 -14.12
CA ARG A 277 -4.79 -1.04 -15.21
C ARG A 277 -5.60 -0.39 -16.32
N TYR A 278 -6.51 0.53 -15.95
CA TYR A 278 -7.40 1.24 -16.86
C TYR A 278 -6.96 2.67 -17.16
N ALA A 279 -5.75 3.07 -16.78
CA ALA A 279 -5.18 4.35 -17.21
C ALA A 279 -4.97 4.38 -18.72
N LEU A 280 -5.17 5.56 -19.32
CA LEU A 280 -4.99 5.78 -20.76
C LEU A 280 -3.54 5.51 -21.19
N ALA A 281 -3.33 5.11 -22.44
CA ALA A 281 -2.00 4.90 -23.01
C ALA A 281 -1.14 6.17 -22.91
N ALA A 282 -1.72 7.36 -23.09
CA ALA A 282 -1.03 8.63 -22.94
C ALA A 282 -0.57 8.90 -21.49
N ASP A 283 -1.32 8.46 -20.48
CA ASP A 283 -0.92 8.58 -19.07
C ASP A 283 0.19 7.59 -18.73
N PHE A 284 0.13 6.38 -19.29
CA PHE A 284 1.22 5.40 -19.19
C PHE A 284 2.51 5.94 -19.81
N ASP A 285 2.44 6.49 -21.05
CA ASP A 285 3.58 7.06 -21.73
C ASP A 285 4.20 8.22 -20.93
N ALA A 286 3.37 9.11 -20.37
CA ALA A 286 3.85 10.21 -19.52
C ALA A 286 4.52 9.71 -18.24
N THR A 287 4.01 8.64 -17.65
CA THR A 287 4.56 8.06 -16.42
C THR A 287 5.89 7.36 -16.71
N SER A 288 5.94 6.49 -17.71
CA SER A 288 7.12 5.70 -18.04
C SER A 288 8.27 6.53 -18.64
N SER A 289 7.96 7.58 -19.42
CA SER A 289 8.97 8.38 -20.09
C SER A 289 9.43 9.61 -19.31
N TRP A 290 8.63 10.09 -18.34
CA TRP A 290 8.97 11.30 -17.60
C TRP A 290 8.87 11.14 -16.09
N THR A 291 7.73 10.68 -15.53
CA THR A 291 7.52 10.70 -14.07
C THR A 291 8.54 9.78 -13.37
N TYR A 292 8.63 8.52 -13.75
CA TYR A 292 9.52 7.57 -13.12
C TYR A 292 11.00 7.93 -13.31
N PRO A 293 11.48 8.23 -14.53
CA PRO A 293 12.87 8.67 -14.72
C PRO A 293 13.22 9.93 -13.93
N THR A 294 12.33 10.92 -13.90
CA THR A 294 12.56 12.20 -13.19
C THR A 294 12.62 11.99 -11.69
N VAL A 295 11.67 11.25 -11.10
CA VAL A 295 11.67 10.97 -9.67
C VAL A 295 12.86 10.10 -9.28
N SER A 296 13.18 9.06 -10.07
CA SER A 296 14.38 8.22 -9.83
C SER A 296 15.65 9.04 -9.80
N LYS A 297 15.84 9.93 -10.78
CA LYS A 297 17.01 10.83 -10.80
C LYS A 297 17.08 11.68 -9.53
N ARG A 298 15.98 12.36 -9.18
CA ARG A 298 15.92 13.26 -8.02
C ARG A 298 16.18 12.52 -6.71
N PHE A 299 15.60 11.34 -6.54
CA PHE A 299 15.82 10.57 -5.32
C PHE A 299 17.24 10.01 -5.22
N LYS A 300 17.86 9.58 -6.34
CA LYS A 300 19.30 9.21 -6.35
C LYS A 300 20.18 10.38 -5.87
N GLU A 301 19.90 11.60 -6.33
CA GLU A 301 20.65 12.80 -5.93
C GLU A 301 20.41 13.13 -4.44
N LEU A 302 19.16 13.07 -3.95
CA LEU A 302 18.81 13.34 -2.55
C LEU A 302 19.38 12.27 -1.60
N VAL A 303 19.31 10.99 -1.96
CA VAL A 303 19.90 9.88 -1.19
C VAL A 303 21.41 10.10 -1.05
N ALA A 304 22.13 10.34 -2.15
CA ALA A 304 23.56 10.58 -2.13
C ALA A 304 23.93 11.78 -1.23
N MET A 305 23.14 12.86 -1.29
CA MET A 305 23.33 14.06 -0.47
C MET A 305 23.17 13.75 1.02
N VAL A 306 22.12 13.01 1.41
CA VAL A 306 21.86 12.67 2.81
C VAL A 306 22.91 11.71 3.36
N LEU A 307 23.28 10.68 2.59
CA LEU A 307 24.30 9.70 3.00
C LEU A 307 25.65 10.38 3.21
N ALA A 308 26.10 11.23 2.27
CA ALA A 308 27.36 11.99 2.41
C ALA A 308 27.35 12.91 3.66
N ALA A 309 26.23 13.57 3.95
CA ALA A 309 26.10 14.38 5.17
C ALA A 309 26.08 13.52 6.44
N GLY A 310 25.53 12.31 6.38
CA GLY A 310 25.47 11.35 7.47
C GLY A 310 26.84 10.81 7.89
N GLU A 311 27.80 10.67 6.96
CA GLU A 311 29.17 10.23 7.26
C GLU A 311 29.87 11.08 8.34
N THR A 312 29.56 12.38 8.37
CA THR A 312 30.16 13.33 9.31
C THR A 312 29.21 13.78 10.43
N ASN A 313 27.92 13.45 10.34
CA ASN A 313 26.91 13.85 11.29
C ASN A 313 25.95 12.70 11.62
N LYS A 314 26.16 12.07 12.78
CA LYS A 314 25.37 10.92 13.26
C LYS A 314 23.90 11.23 13.46
N ASP A 315 23.54 12.48 13.78
CA ASP A 315 22.14 12.89 13.94
C ASP A 315 21.41 12.87 12.58
N ILE A 316 22.07 13.26 11.49
CA ILE A 316 21.55 13.14 10.13
C ILE A 316 21.37 11.68 9.76
N GLU A 317 22.39 10.85 9.94
CA GLU A 317 22.32 9.41 9.65
C GLU A 317 21.10 8.75 10.31
N VAL A 318 20.90 8.99 11.62
CA VAL A 318 19.81 8.39 12.39
C VAL A 318 18.44 8.95 12.00
N LYS A 319 18.30 10.28 11.95
CA LYS A 319 16.99 10.92 11.72
C LYS A 319 16.49 10.77 10.28
N TYR A 320 17.39 10.70 9.30
CA TYR A 320 17.01 10.54 7.89
C TYR A 320 16.99 9.10 7.41
N ALA A 321 17.39 8.12 8.22
CA ALA A 321 17.43 6.71 7.83
C ALA A 321 16.10 6.22 7.22
N ASN A 322 14.97 6.54 7.83
CA ASN A 322 13.65 6.17 7.29
C ASN A 322 13.30 6.89 5.98
N THR A 323 13.74 8.15 5.83
CA THR A 323 13.52 8.93 4.60
C THR A 323 14.33 8.35 3.46
N VAL A 324 15.61 8.05 3.70
CA VAL A 324 16.50 7.39 2.72
C VAL A 324 15.91 6.06 2.30
N ARG A 325 15.53 5.21 3.27
CA ARG A 325 14.91 3.90 2.98
C ARG A 325 13.64 4.04 2.11
N GLY A 326 12.78 5.03 2.42
CA GLY A 326 11.58 5.28 1.61
C GLY A 326 11.92 5.69 0.16
N TRP A 327 12.94 6.51 -0.03
CA TRP A 327 13.42 6.90 -1.35
C TRP A 327 14.06 5.72 -2.10
N GLU A 328 14.91 4.94 -1.45
CA GLU A 328 15.54 3.75 -2.05
C GLU A 328 14.51 2.69 -2.46
N ASN A 329 13.49 2.45 -1.62
CA ASN A 329 12.37 1.58 -1.96
C ASN A 329 11.61 2.08 -3.20
N THR A 330 11.35 3.39 -3.30
CA THR A 330 10.71 3.99 -4.48
C THR A 330 11.60 3.88 -5.72
N LEU A 331 12.91 4.11 -5.58
CA LEU A 331 13.87 3.94 -6.67
C LEU A 331 13.84 2.53 -7.22
N LYS A 332 13.98 1.54 -6.35
CA LYS A 332 13.98 0.12 -6.73
C LYS A 332 12.66 -0.28 -7.40
N ASN A 333 11.53 0.22 -6.86
CA ASN A 333 10.22 -0.01 -7.45
C ASN A 333 10.10 0.59 -8.86
N TYR A 334 10.50 1.85 -9.06
CA TYR A 334 10.41 2.51 -10.36
C TYR A 334 11.39 1.92 -11.38
N ASP A 335 12.61 1.61 -10.97
CA ASP A 335 13.59 0.95 -11.84
C ASP A 335 13.07 -0.43 -12.28
N GLY A 336 12.46 -1.22 -11.38
CA GLY A 336 11.82 -2.50 -11.68
C GLY A 336 10.60 -2.37 -12.59
N GLN A 337 9.76 -1.35 -12.38
CA GLN A 337 8.62 -1.11 -13.28
C GLN A 337 9.10 -0.74 -14.69
N MET A 338 10.08 0.14 -14.83
CA MET A 338 10.62 0.54 -16.14
C MET A 338 11.26 -0.65 -16.88
N GLU A 339 12.00 -1.50 -16.17
CA GLU A 339 12.54 -2.75 -16.74
C GLU A 339 11.41 -3.69 -17.17
N GLY A 340 10.40 -3.89 -16.33
CA GLY A 340 9.21 -4.69 -16.64
C GLY A 340 8.46 -4.15 -17.86
N PHE A 341 8.27 -2.84 -17.96
CA PHE A 341 7.62 -2.20 -19.10
C PHE A 341 8.36 -2.44 -20.41
N ALA A 342 9.69 -2.31 -20.38
CA ALA A 342 10.53 -2.56 -21.55
C ALA A 342 10.45 -4.03 -21.98
N ARG A 343 10.58 -4.96 -21.01
CA ARG A 343 10.51 -6.40 -21.26
C ARG A 343 9.20 -6.84 -21.90
N MET A 344 8.06 -6.34 -21.40
CA MET A 344 6.74 -6.72 -21.88
C MET A 344 6.30 -5.97 -23.16
N GLY A 345 6.98 -4.89 -23.54
CA GLY A 345 6.45 -3.96 -24.53
C GLY A 345 5.16 -3.27 -24.07
N ALA A 346 5.08 -2.92 -22.77
CA ALA A 346 3.87 -2.47 -22.09
C ALA A 346 3.16 -1.29 -22.79
N ALA A 347 3.92 -0.37 -23.37
CA ALA A 347 3.38 0.75 -24.15
C ALA A 347 2.57 0.28 -25.37
N GLY A 348 3.04 -0.75 -26.07
CA GLY A 348 2.30 -1.38 -27.15
C GLY A 348 1.00 -2.02 -26.67
N ILE A 349 1.08 -2.82 -25.61
CA ILE A 349 -0.09 -3.49 -24.99
C ILE A 349 -1.16 -2.46 -24.56
N LYS A 350 -0.75 -1.36 -23.94
CA LYS A 350 -1.69 -0.28 -23.52
C LYS A 350 -2.38 0.35 -24.73
N ARG A 351 -1.63 0.71 -25.76
CA ARG A 351 -2.19 1.29 -27.00
C ARG A 351 -3.12 0.33 -27.72
N GLU A 352 -2.75 -0.94 -27.83
CA GLU A 352 -3.59 -1.98 -28.46
C GLU A 352 -4.90 -2.19 -27.71
N ARG A 353 -4.85 -2.28 -26.37
CA ARG A 353 -6.04 -2.43 -25.53
C ARG A 353 -6.98 -1.22 -25.65
N GLU A 354 -6.44 0.01 -25.62
CA GLU A 354 -7.21 1.25 -25.78
C GLU A 354 -7.80 1.35 -27.18
N GLN A 355 -7.01 1.09 -28.21
CA GLN A 355 -7.47 1.12 -29.61
C GLN A 355 -8.61 0.13 -29.89
N ALA A 356 -8.54 -1.07 -29.30
CA ALA A 356 -9.59 -2.06 -29.45
C ALA A 356 -10.93 -1.58 -28.86
N VAL A 357 -10.91 -0.87 -27.72
CA VAL A 357 -12.10 -0.24 -27.13
C VAL A 357 -12.62 0.87 -28.06
N LEU A 358 -11.73 1.73 -28.57
CA LEU A 358 -12.11 2.83 -29.45
C LEU A 358 -12.73 2.33 -30.77
N ASP A 359 -12.18 1.28 -31.37
CA ASP A 359 -12.71 0.70 -32.62
C ASP A 359 -14.07 0.03 -32.39
N TRP A 360 -14.24 -0.65 -31.24
CA TRP A 360 -15.54 -1.19 -30.84
C TRP A 360 -16.58 -0.07 -30.65
N LEU A 361 -16.20 1.05 -29.99
CA LEU A 361 -17.09 2.20 -29.83
C LEU A 361 -17.48 2.83 -31.18
N LYS A 362 -16.53 3.00 -32.11
CA LYS A 362 -16.80 3.48 -33.46
C LYS A 362 -17.78 2.56 -34.20
N SER A 363 -17.67 1.25 -34.06
CA SER A 363 -18.57 0.27 -34.68
C SER A 363 -20.02 0.37 -34.18
N ARG A 364 -20.23 0.98 -33.00
CA ARG A 364 -21.56 1.21 -32.40
C ARG A 364 -22.24 2.49 -32.87
N GLY A 365 -21.58 3.32 -33.69
CA GLY A 365 -22.11 4.55 -34.22
C GLY A 365 -22.56 5.53 -33.12
N ALA A 366 -23.82 5.95 -33.14
CA ALA A 366 -24.36 6.91 -32.17
C ALA A 366 -24.25 6.44 -30.70
N ASP A 367 -24.40 5.14 -30.43
CA ASP A 367 -24.31 4.59 -29.10
C ASP A 367 -22.89 4.66 -28.50
N GLY A 368 -21.87 4.71 -29.37
CA GLY A 368 -20.46 4.86 -28.93
C GLY A 368 -19.99 6.31 -28.82
N ALA A 369 -20.71 7.27 -29.42
CA ALA A 369 -20.25 8.65 -29.58
C ALA A 369 -19.93 9.36 -28.25
N GLN A 370 -20.77 9.17 -27.23
CA GLN A 370 -20.56 9.80 -25.93
C GLN A 370 -19.26 9.29 -25.24
N ALA A 371 -18.98 7.99 -25.33
CA ALA A 371 -17.78 7.42 -24.74
C ALA A 371 -16.50 7.81 -25.51
N LEU A 372 -16.58 7.95 -26.85
CA LEU A 372 -15.49 8.50 -27.66
C LEU A 372 -15.18 9.96 -27.27
N ALA A 373 -16.21 10.81 -27.15
CA ALA A 373 -16.02 12.18 -26.70
C ALA A 373 -15.47 12.29 -25.27
N ALA A 374 -15.86 11.37 -24.39
CA ALA A 374 -15.33 11.28 -23.05
C ALA A 374 -13.83 10.91 -23.05
N HIS A 375 -13.41 9.94 -23.87
CA HIS A 375 -12.01 9.60 -24.07
C HIS A 375 -11.20 10.80 -24.56
N ASP A 376 -11.63 11.48 -25.62
CA ASP A 376 -10.94 12.64 -26.18
C ASP A 376 -10.80 13.77 -25.16
N THR A 377 -11.83 13.97 -24.34
CA THR A 377 -11.80 14.94 -23.22
C THR A 377 -10.73 14.56 -22.21
N LEU A 378 -10.63 13.29 -21.79
CA LEU A 378 -9.62 12.82 -20.84
C LEU A 378 -8.20 12.98 -21.40
N VAL A 379 -7.99 12.66 -22.67
CA VAL A 379 -6.69 12.86 -23.35
C VAL A 379 -6.30 14.33 -23.30
N LYS A 380 -7.21 15.23 -23.68
CA LYS A 380 -6.96 16.68 -23.65
C LYS A 380 -6.63 17.19 -22.23
N LEU A 381 -7.39 16.79 -21.22
CA LEU A 381 -7.14 17.17 -19.82
C LEU A 381 -5.78 16.66 -19.35
N GLY A 382 -5.38 15.46 -19.75
CA GLY A 382 -4.05 14.90 -19.49
C GLY A 382 -2.96 15.74 -20.17
N ASP A 383 -3.13 16.12 -21.45
CA ASP A 383 -2.19 16.99 -22.16
C ASP A 383 -2.03 18.35 -21.47
N ASP A 384 -3.12 18.96 -21.02
CA ASP A 384 -3.08 20.22 -20.30
C ASP A 384 -2.38 20.11 -18.97
N ALA A 385 -2.59 19.04 -18.22
CA ALA A 385 -1.89 18.76 -16.96
C ALA A 385 -0.37 18.56 -17.17
N ARG A 386 0.04 17.93 -18.27
CA ARG A 386 1.46 17.72 -18.60
C ARG A 386 2.24 19.01 -18.85
N LYS A 387 1.58 20.11 -19.25
CA LYS A 387 2.23 21.42 -19.48
C LYS A 387 2.83 22.02 -18.21
N THR A 388 2.25 21.72 -17.04
CA THR A 388 2.69 22.28 -15.74
C THR A 388 3.36 21.25 -14.82
N ARG A 389 3.55 20.01 -15.28
CA ARG A 389 4.01 18.89 -14.45
C ARG A 389 5.37 19.15 -13.76
N GLU A 390 6.33 19.82 -14.45
CA GLU A 390 7.63 20.14 -13.87
C GLU A 390 7.49 21.16 -12.73
N ARG A 391 6.73 22.22 -12.95
CA ARG A 391 6.38 23.18 -11.91
C ARG A 391 5.73 22.51 -10.71
N ASP A 392 4.70 21.70 -10.96
CA ASP A 392 3.88 21.07 -9.92
C ASP A 392 4.72 20.08 -9.08
N ALA A 393 5.69 19.38 -9.71
CA ALA A 393 6.62 18.49 -9.03
C ALA A 393 7.62 19.21 -8.12
N VAL A 394 7.96 20.46 -8.43
CA VAL A 394 8.95 21.25 -7.67
C VAL A 394 8.29 22.06 -6.55
N ILE A 395 7.15 22.73 -6.84
CA ILE A 395 6.48 23.64 -5.89
C ILE A 395 6.16 23.01 -4.55
N GLY A 396 5.75 21.74 -4.53
CA GLY A 396 5.41 21.02 -3.30
C GLY A 396 6.55 20.90 -2.28
N ASN A 397 7.79 21.15 -2.71
CA ASN A 397 8.99 20.94 -1.90
C ASN A 397 9.73 22.24 -1.51
N VAL A 398 9.34 23.40 -2.07
CA VAL A 398 10.08 24.66 -1.86
C VAL A 398 10.00 25.21 -0.43
N GLY A 399 8.99 24.84 0.36
CA GLY A 399 8.81 25.29 1.74
C GLY A 399 9.72 24.63 2.77
N GLY A 400 10.34 23.49 2.43
CA GLY A 400 11.06 22.67 3.40
C GLY A 400 10.16 22.20 4.55
N ALA A 401 10.76 21.66 5.59
CA ALA A 401 10.01 21.18 6.76
C ALA A 401 9.37 22.33 7.56
N LEU A 402 10.07 23.43 7.75
CA LEU A 402 9.60 24.58 8.53
C LEU A 402 8.44 25.30 7.85
N GLY A 403 8.58 25.62 6.57
CA GLY A 403 7.53 26.32 5.81
C GLY A 403 6.29 25.48 5.62
N SER A 404 6.44 24.17 5.38
CA SER A 404 5.31 23.24 5.26
C SER A 404 4.56 23.06 6.58
N SER A 405 5.28 22.95 7.71
CA SER A 405 4.69 22.89 9.05
C SER A 405 3.94 24.18 9.37
N ALA A 406 4.56 25.34 9.13
CA ALA A 406 3.92 26.65 9.34
C ALA A 406 2.65 26.81 8.51
N LEU A 407 2.67 26.41 7.23
CA LEU A 407 1.52 26.50 6.33
C LEU A 407 0.36 25.63 6.81
N THR A 408 0.65 24.41 7.25
CA THR A 408 -0.36 23.49 7.82
C THR A 408 -0.99 24.08 9.07
N LEU A 409 -0.17 24.62 10.00
CA LEU A 409 -0.64 25.21 11.26
C LEU A 409 -1.46 26.49 11.02
N TYR A 410 -1.01 27.35 10.10
CA TYR A 410 -1.75 28.55 9.73
C TYR A 410 -3.09 28.19 9.05
N ARG A 411 -3.09 27.26 8.11
CA ARG A 411 -4.34 26.77 7.51
C ARG A 411 -5.30 26.23 8.57
N LEU A 412 -4.81 25.42 9.53
CA LEU A 412 -5.61 24.89 10.61
C LEU A 412 -6.26 26.00 11.46
N SER A 413 -5.52 27.09 11.76
CA SER A 413 -6.08 28.21 12.50
C SER A 413 -7.29 28.86 11.80
N ILE A 414 -7.25 28.92 10.46
CA ILE A 414 -8.37 29.43 9.64
C ILE A 414 -9.51 28.43 9.55
N GLU A 415 -9.22 27.14 9.38
CA GLU A 415 -10.25 26.11 9.29
C GLU A 415 -11.01 25.97 10.62
N ARG A 416 -10.38 26.19 11.76
CA ARG A 416 -11.02 26.17 13.08
C ARG A 416 -12.11 27.22 13.26
N ASP A 417 -12.05 28.33 12.52
CA ASP A 417 -13.10 29.38 12.54
C ASP A 417 -14.41 28.90 11.89
N LYS A 418 -14.38 27.77 11.16
CA LYS A 418 -15.53 27.20 10.49
C LYS A 418 -16.16 26.09 11.31
N PRO A 419 -17.49 25.87 11.20
CA PRO A 419 -18.13 24.64 11.68
C PRO A 419 -17.43 23.41 11.08
N ASP A 420 -17.32 22.31 11.85
CA ASP A 420 -16.53 21.14 11.46
C ASP A 420 -16.90 20.57 10.07
N ALA A 421 -18.18 20.48 9.74
CA ALA A 421 -18.67 20.02 8.46
C ALA A 421 -18.28 20.93 7.27
N GLN A 422 -17.88 22.18 7.53
CA GLN A 422 -17.47 23.17 6.51
C GLN A 422 -15.93 23.27 6.39
N ARG A 423 -15.19 22.64 7.30
CA ARG A 423 -13.73 22.60 7.22
C ARG A 423 -13.28 21.80 6.01
N GLU A 424 -12.14 22.18 5.45
CA GLU A 424 -11.51 21.39 4.41
C GLU A 424 -11.15 19.99 4.93
N SER A 425 -11.25 18.98 4.06
CA SER A 425 -10.84 17.61 4.38
C SER A 425 -9.38 17.59 4.84
N GLY A 426 -9.09 16.87 5.93
CA GLY A 426 -7.78 16.89 6.61
C GLY A 426 -7.65 17.91 7.75
N PHE A 427 -8.66 18.80 7.94
CA PHE A 427 -8.69 19.77 9.05
C PHE A 427 -9.93 19.64 9.95
N GLN A 428 -10.73 18.62 9.74
CA GLN A 428 -11.89 18.33 10.58
C GLN A 428 -11.45 17.82 11.97
N GLN A 429 -12.33 17.80 12.92
CA GLN A 429 -12.05 17.34 14.30
C GLN A 429 -11.46 15.92 14.31
N ARG A 430 -11.92 15.06 13.41
CA ARG A 430 -11.40 13.70 13.24
C ARG A 430 -9.93 13.63 12.79
N ASP A 431 -9.38 14.69 12.19
CA ASP A 431 -8.04 14.76 11.61
C ASP A 431 -7.01 15.38 12.57
N LEU A 432 -7.47 16.13 13.60
CA LEU A 432 -6.59 16.86 14.53
C LEU A 432 -5.54 15.97 15.21
N PRO A 433 -5.86 14.73 15.66
CA PRO A 433 -4.83 13.86 16.23
C PRO A 433 -3.69 13.53 15.27
N GLY A 434 -3.98 13.44 13.96
CA GLY A 434 -2.98 13.23 12.91
C GLY A 434 -2.08 14.45 12.73
N ILE A 435 -2.65 15.66 12.71
CA ILE A 435 -1.89 16.91 12.62
C ILE A 435 -0.98 17.06 13.85
N GLU A 436 -1.50 16.88 15.04
CA GLU A 436 -0.73 16.94 16.30
C GLU A 436 0.40 15.90 16.30
N GLY A 437 0.10 14.66 15.89
CA GLY A 437 1.10 13.60 15.74
C GLY A 437 2.22 13.98 14.77
N GLY A 438 1.89 14.58 13.62
CA GLY A 438 2.85 15.09 12.63
C GLY A 438 3.76 16.16 13.20
N VAL A 439 3.18 17.14 13.93
CA VAL A 439 3.91 18.22 14.62
C VAL A 439 4.93 17.65 15.61
N LYS A 440 4.53 16.67 16.43
CA LYS A 440 5.41 16.02 17.42
C LYS A 440 6.50 15.17 16.77
N GLN A 441 6.17 14.44 15.69
CA GLN A 441 7.11 13.55 15.03
C GLN A 441 8.17 14.24 14.20
N MET A 442 7.98 15.52 13.87
CA MET A 442 8.96 16.28 13.07
C MET A 442 10.36 16.22 13.68
N ASP A 443 10.52 16.29 15.01
CA ASP A 443 11.83 16.24 15.67
C ASP A 443 12.64 14.95 15.39
N ARG A 444 11.94 13.88 15.06
CA ARG A 444 12.56 12.59 14.71
C ARG A 444 13.06 12.54 13.25
N ARG A 445 12.74 13.54 12.44
CA ARG A 445 13.00 13.56 11.00
C ARG A 445 13.63 14.89 10.54
N TYR A 446 13.98 15.77 11.48
CA TYR A 446 14.45 17.11 11.18
C TYR A 446 15.84 17.36 11.78
N VAL A 447 16.75 17.79 10.91
CA VAL A 447 18.05 18.39 11.24
C VAL A 447 18.19 19.63 10.36
N ALA A 448 18.26 20.80 10.96
CA ALA A 448 18.21 22.09 10.24
C ALA A 448 19.21 22.18 9.08
N ALA A 449 20.46 21.71 9.29
CA ALA A 449 21.49 21.73 8.25
C ALA A 449 21.12 20.85 7.05
N MET A 450 20.49 19.69 7.28
CA MET A 450 20.09 18.77 6.20
C MET A 450 18.82 19.26 5.49
N ASP A 451 17.83 19.73 6.24
CA ASP A 451 16.61 20.33 5.66
C ASP A 451 16.95 21.51 4.75
N ARG A 452 17.90 22.37 5.19
CA ARG A 452 18.42 23.49 4.38
C ARG A 452 19.03 23.00 3.06
N GLN A 453 19.81 21.92 3.05
CA GLN A 453 20.42 21.37 1.83
C GLN A 453 19.35 20.81 0.88
N ILE A 454 18.38 20.05 1.41
CA ILE A 454 17.27 19.50 0.63
C ILE A 454 16.40 20.63 0.06
N GLN A 455 16.07 21.65 0.87
CA GLN A 455 15.29 22.80 0.42
C GLN A 455 16.03 23.60 -0.65
N ARG A 456 17.37 23.78 -0.48
CA ARG A 456 18.23 24.43 -1.49
C ARG A 456 18.18 23.69 -2.82
N TYR A 457 18.25 22.36 -2.79
CA TYR A 457 18.14 21.53 -3.99
C TYR A 457 16.83 21.82 -4.75
N TRP A 458 15.70 21.88 -4.07
CA TRP A 458 14.40 22.16 -4.69
C TRP A 458 14.25 23.60 -5.16
N LEU A 459 14.76 24.57 -4.41
CA LEU A 459 14.70 25.98 -4.80
C LEU A 459 15.57 26.28 -6.02
N LEU A 460 16.73 25.62 -6.18
CA LEU A 460 17.53 25.75 -7.38
C LEU A 460 16.81 25.19 -8.61
N GLN A 461 16.08 24.09 -8.47
CA GLN A 461 15.24 23.59 -9.57
C GLN A 461 14.07 24.54 -9.86
N TYR A 462 13.51 25.16 -8.81
CA TYR A 462 12.41 26.11 -8.98
C TYR A 462 12.84 27.35 -9.78
N ILE A 463 13.97 27.98 -9.44
CA ILE A 463 14.44 29.15 -10.18
C ILE A 463 14.90 28.84 -11.60
N ALA A 464 15.18 27.57 -11.91
CA ALA A 464 15.49 27.09 -13.26
C ALA A 464 14.23 26.90 -14.13
N LEU A 465 13.02 26.95 -13.56
CA LEU A 465 11.78 26.86 -14.34
C LEU A 465 11.66 28.08 -15.27
N PRO A 466 11.01 27.90 -16.45
CA PRO A 466 10.61 29.01 -17.30
C PRO A 466 9.82 30.08 -16.52
N ALA A 467 10.01 31.35 -16.85
CA ALA A 467 9.43 32.46 -16.09
C ALA A 467 7.89 32.41 -16.04
N ASP A 468 7.23 31.92 -17.09
CA ASP A 468 5.78 31.74 -17.18
C ASP A 468 5.25 30.57 -16.33
N GLN A 469 6.13 29.69 -15.85
CA GLN A 469 5.79 28.60 -14.94
C GLN A 469 6.12 28.92 -13.48
N ARG A 470 6.83 29.99 -13.21
CA ARG A 470 7.14 30.40 -11.84
C ARG A 470 5.93 31.06 -11.16
N VAL A 471 5.94 31.04 -9.84
CA VAL A 471 4.87 31.56 -8.99
C VAL A 471 5.31 32.89 -8.37
N PRO A 472 4.62 34.02 -8.67
CA PRO A 472 5.05 35.35 -8.22
C PRO A 472 5.27 35.46 -6.70
N ALA A 473 4.48 34.77 -5.87
CA ALA A 473 4.64 34.79 -4.43
C ALA A 473 5.93 34.10 -3.97
N ILE A 474 6.32 33.00 -4.64
CA ILE A 474 7.58 32.29 -4.36
C ILE A 474 8.77 33.14 -4.84
N ASP A 475 8.69 33.72 -6.04
CA ASP A 475 9.72 34.63 -6.58
C ASP A 475 9.96 35.84 -5.64
N LYS A 476 8.86 36.43 -5.16
CA LYS A 476 8.93 37.53 -4.18
C LYS A 476 9.58 37.12 -2.88
N TRP A 477 9.26 35.91 -2.39
CA TRP A 477 9.83 35.37 -1.17
C TRP A 477 11.32 35.05 -1.31
N ILE A 478 11.75 34.48 -2.43
CA ILE A 478 13.18 34.26 -2.73
C ILE A 478 13.92 35.58 -2.83
N GLY A 479 13.35 36.57 -3.52
CA GLY A 479 13.92 37.92 -3.70
C GLY A 479 14.96 38.03 -4.80
N GLY A 480 15.01 37.03 -5.72
CA GLY A 480 15.91 36.99 -6.87
C GLY A 480 15.82 35.66 -7.60
N ASN A 481 16.64 35.44 -8.62
CA ASN A 481 16.61 34.21 -9.43
C ASN A 481 18.00 33.56 -9.56
N ASP A 482 18.86 33.72 -8.57
CA ASP A 482 20.18 33.12 -8.50
C ASP A 482 20.40 32.35 -7.18
N ALA A 483 21.48 31.61 -7.11
CA ALA A 483 21.82 30.82 -5.92
C ALA A 483 22.03 31.68 -4.67
N LYS A 484 22.51 32.91 -4.81
CA LYS A 484 22.73 33.84 -3.68
C LYS A 484 21.39 34.28 -3.08
N ALA A 485 20.40 34.58 -3.91
CA ALA A 485 19.05 34.91 -3.45
C ALA A 485 18.39 33.72 -2.76
N VAL A 486 18.56 32.49 -3.31
CA VAL A 486 18.11 31.23 -2.68
C VAL A 486 18.75 31.05 -1.31
N ASP A 487 20.07 31.19 -1.20
CA ASP A 487 20.78 31.05 0.08
C ASP A 487 20.31 32.08 1.12
N ALA A 488 20.10 33.35 0.71
CA ALA A 488 19.54 34.38 1.58
C ALA A 488 18.09 34.07 2.05
N ALA A 489 17.26 33.51 1.18
CA ALA A 489 15.90 33.06 1.57
C ALA A 489 15.96 31.91 2.57
N LEU A 490 16.88 30.97 2.38
CA LEU A 490 17.12 29.86 3.30
C LEU A 490 17.62 30.32 4.66
N ASP A 491 18.53 31.29 4.70
CA ASP A 491 19.02 31.87 5.95
C ASP A 491 17.89 32.56 6.73
N ARG A 492 16.98 33.24 6.03
CA ARG A 492 15.78 33.82 6.66
C ARG A 492 14.87 32.75 7.28
N ILE A 493 14.45 31.72 6.51
CA ILE A 493 13.50 30.75 7.02
C ILE A 493 14.09 29.86 8.12
N ASN A 494 15.38 29.54 8.07
CA ASN A 494 16.07 28.76 9.08
C ASN A 494 16.31 29.54 10.41
N ALA A 495 16.08 30.84 10.45
CA ALA A 495 16.04 31.61 11.69
C ALA A 495 14.71 31.42 12.46
N SER A 496 13.75 30.66 11.94
CA SER A 496 12.49 30.37 12.59
C SER A 496 12.66 29.51 13.86
N LYS A 497 11.83 29.82 14.86
CA LYS A 497 11.74 29.01 16.11
C LYS A 497 10.97 27.70 15.95
N LEU A 498 10.30 27.50 14.83
CA LEU A 498 9.51 26.26 14.53
C LEU A 498 10.38 25.00 14.42
N GLY A 499 11.71 25.11 14.46
CA GLY A 499 12.59 23.96 14.64
C GLY A 499 12.37 23.21 15.95
N SER A 500 11.80 23.86 16.99
CA SER A 500 11.46 23.27 18.29
C SER A 500 10.05 22.70 18.31
N VAL A 501 9.86 21.51 18.91
CA VAL A 501 8.54 20.90 19.11
C VAL A 501 7.65 21.77 20.00
N ASP A 502 8.20 22.36 21.06
CA ASP A 502 7.45 23.21 21.98
C ASP A 502 6.86 24.43 21.26
N GLU A 503 7.65 25.05 20.40
CA GLU A 503 7.19 26.21 19.62
C GLU A 503 6.11 25.77 18.60
N ARG A 504 6.28 24.63 17.90
CA ARG A 504 5.25 24.12 17.02
C ARG A 504 3.95 23.77 17.76
N MET A 505 4.03 23.18 18.96
CA MET A 505 2.86 22.88 19.80
C MET A 505 2.16 24.15 20.25
N LYS A 506 2.88 25.22 20.56
CA LYS A 506 2.30 26.54 20.85
C LYS A 506 1.52 27.07 19.64
N TRP A 507 2.09 27.00 18.44
CA TRP A 507 1.42 27.42 17.22
C TRP A 507 0.25 26.51 16.82
N LEU A 508 0.29 25.24 17.18
CA LEU A 508 -0.85 24.32 16.98
C LEU A 508 -2.11 24.84 17.69
N ALA A 509 -1.99 25.53 18.83
CA ALA A 509 -3.11 26.10 19.58
C ALA A 509 -3.45 27.56 19.21
N ALA A 510 -2.58 28.25 18.45
CA ALA A 510 -2.72 29.67 18.15
C ALA A 510 -3.90 29.96 17.21
N ASP A 511 -4.47 31.14 17.35
CA ASP A 511 -5.51 31.67 16.46
C ASP A 511 -4.91 32.34 15.21
N ARG A 512 -5.76 32.62 14.23
CA ARG A 512 -5.39 33.27 12.98
C ARG A 512 -4.67 34.60 13.17
N LYS A 513 -5.14 35.43 14.11
CA LYS A 513 -4.57 36.78 14.36
C LYS A 513 -3.12 36.69 14.84
N ALA A 514 -2.83 35.69 15.70
CA ALA A 514 -1.46 35.46 16.15
C ALA A 514 -0.51 35.15 15.01
N PHE A 515 -0.93 34.32 14.03
CA PHE A 515 -0.16 34.03 12.83
C PHE A 515 0.08 35.30 11.99
N GLU A 516 -0.96 36.08 11.72
CA GLU A 516 -0.88 37.28 10.90
C GLU A 516 -0.02 38.41 11.54
N ALA A 517 0.05 38.45 12.87
CA ALA A 517 0.89 39.38 13.62
C ALA A 517 2.33 38.90 13.88
N SER A 518 2.64 37.63 13.48
CA SER A 518 3.93 37.01 13.79
C SER A 518 5.09 37.62 12.99
N THR A 519 6.23 37.74 13.64
CA THR A 519 7.52 38.09 13.01
C THR A 519 8.41 36.90 12.75
N ASP A 520 7.96 35.67 13.09
CA ASP A 520 8.72 34.45 12.80
C ASP A 520 8.77 34.19 11.27
N PRO A 521 9.97 33.97 10.70
CA PRO A 521 10.15 33.92 9.25
C PRO A 521 9.39 32.78 8.57
N ALA A 522 9.26 31.61 9.20
CA ALA A 522 8.50 30.49 8.61
C ALA A 522 7.00 30.76 8.67
N ILE A 523 6.51 31.46 9.69
CA ILE A 523 5.11 31.88 9.78
C ILE A 523 4.82 32.98 8.76
N GLN A 524 5.71 33.96 8.61
CA GLN A 524 5.57 34.97 7.56
C GLN A 524 5.55 34.33 6.15
N TYR A 525 6.39 33.30 5.92
CA TYR A 525 6.33 32.51 4.70
C TYR A 525 4.94 31.88 4.53
N ALA A 526 4.40 31.23 5.55
CA ALA A 526 3.09 30.56 5.49
C ALA A 526 1.96 31.56 5.20
N VAL A 527 1.96 32.73 5.86
CA VAL A 527 0.98 33.79 5.62
C VAL A 527 1.04 34.30 4.19
N ALA A 528 2.26 34.51 3.66
CA ALA A 528 2.45 34.96 2.28
C ALA A 528 2.08 33.90 1.23
N MET A 529 2.31 32.62 1.52
CA MET A 529 2.09 31.51 0.57
C MET A 529 0.66 30.96 0.56
N LEU A 530 -0.10 31.12 1.63
CA LEU A 530 -1.44 30.52 1.73
C LEU A 530 -2.38 30.89 0.56
N PRO A 531 -2.50 32.16 0.11
CA PRO A 531 -3.35 32.51 -1.03
C PRO A 531 -2.99 31.72 -2.29
N THR A 532 -1.68 31.55 -2.55
CA THR A 532 -1.18 30.76 -3.67
C THR A 532 -1.51 29.29 -3.52
N SER A 533 -1.30 28.72 -2.30
CA SER A 533 -1.64 27.34 -2.00
C SER A 533 -3.12 27.04 -2.21
N LEU A 534 -4.00 27.97 -1.79
CA LEU A 534 -5.45 27.87 -2.00
C LEU A 534 -5.83 27.91 -3.49
N LYS A 535 -5.18 28.78 -4.25
CA LYS A 535 -5.42 28.85 -5.70
C LYS A 535 -5.00 27.55 -6.41
N LEU A 536 -3.84 27.01 -6.08
CA LEU A 536 -3.39 25.72 -6.62
C LEU A 536 -4.31 24.57 -6.19
N GLU A 537 -4.89 24.62 -5.00
CA GLU A 537 -5.89 23.67 -4.54
C GLU A 537 -7.19 23.79 -5.36
N GLU A 538 -7.68 25.01 -5.58
CA GLU A 538 -8.86 25.27 -6.40
C GLU A 538 -8.65 24.77 -7.84
N ASP A 539 -7.49 25.02 -8.45
CA ASP A 539 -7.15 24.54 -9.80
C ASP A 539 -7.11 23.01 -9.87
N ARG A 540 -6.63 22.33 -8.81
CA ARG A 540 -6.70 20.86 -8.71
C ARG A 540 -8.15 20.36 -8.61
N LYS A 541 -8.98 21.02 -7.79
CA LYS A 541 -10.41 20.67 -7.62
C LYS A 541 -11.19 20.91 -8.93
N LEU A 542 -10.89 21.97 -9.65
CA LEU A 542 -11.46 22.23 -10.96
C LEU A 542 -11.14 21.09 -11.94
N ARG A 543 -9.86 20.74 -12.09
CA ARG A 543 -9.42 19.63 -12.95
C ARG A 543 -10.04 18.29 -12.53
N ALA A 544 -10.11 18.01 -11.23
CA ALA A 544 -10.78 16.82 -10.72
C ALA A 544 -12.25 16.77 -11.16
N GLY A 545 -12.98 17.89 -11.03
CA GLY A 545 -14.38 18.00 -11.44
C GLY A 545 -14.59 17.87 -12.95
N GLU A 546 -13.63 18.33 -13.77
CA GLU A 546 -13.64 18.13 -15.22
C GLU A 546 -13.53 16.65 -15.60
N THR A 547 -12.81 15.84 -14.80
CA THR A 547 -12.59 14.42 -15.09
C THR A 547 -13.69 13.49 -14.58
N ILE A 548 -14.54 13.89 -13.62
CA ILE A 548 -15.53 13.03 -12.97
C ILE A 548 -16.43 12.32 -13.99
N ILE A 549 -17.12 13.08 -14.82
CA ILE A 549 -18.09 12.54 -15.79
C ILE A 549 -17.39 11.79 -16.93
N PRO A 550 -16.38 12.36 -17.63
CA PRO A 550 -15.71 11.66 -18.71
C PRO A 550 -15.06 10.35 -18.26
N ARG A 551 -14.43 10.32 -17.07
CA ARG A 551 -13.79 9.10 -16.55
C ARG A 551 -14.83 8.01 -16.29
N ALA A 552 -15.94 8.32 -15.62
CA ALA A 552 -17.01 7.35 -15.38
C ALA A 552 -17.59 6.81 -16.68
N THR A 553 -17.85 7.69 -17.66
CA THR A 553 -18.40 7.33 -18.97
C THR A 553 -17.45 6.42 -19.76
N TYR A 554 -16.17 6.77 -19.85
CA TYR A 554 -15.19 5.96 -20.59
C TYR A 554 -14.91 4.62 -19.91
N LEU A 555 -14.76 4.57 -18.58
CA LEU A 555 -14.52 3.32 -17.87
C LEU A 555 -15.76 2.40 -17.87
N GLN A 556 -16.99 2.94 -17.94
CA GLN A 556 -18.17 2.13 -18.21
C GLN A 556 -18.08 1.47 -19.59
N ALA A 557 -17.68 2.23 -20.61
CA ALA A 557 -17.50 1.69 -21.96
C ALA A 557 -16.40 0.61 -22.03
N VAL A 558 -15.29 0.78 -21.28
CA VAL A 558 -14.26 -0.27 -21.15
C VAL A 558 -14.84 -1.54 -20.51
N ALA A 559 -15.68 -1.39 -19.49
CA ALA A 559 -16.34 -2.52 -18.84
C ALA A 559 -17.30 -3.23 -19.80
N ASP A 560 -18.11 -2.49 -20.53
CA ASP A 560 -19.07 -3.02 -21.52
C ASP A 560 -18.36 -3.74 -22.67
N TYR A 561 -17.26 -3.19 -23.18
CA TYR A 561 -16.40 -3.85 -24.17
C TYR A 561 -15.87 -5.19 -23.66
N ASN A 562 -15.28 -5.22 -22.47
CA ASN A 562 -14.75 -6.47 -21.90
C ASN A 562 -15.87 -7.50 -21.68
N LYS A 563 -17.03 -7.07 -21.18
CA LYS A 563 -18.20 -7.93 -21.01
C LYS A 563 -18.68 -8.51 -22.35
N ALA A 564 -18.69 -7.70 -23.42
CA ALA A 564 -19.01 -8.17 -24.77
C ALA A 564 -17.99 -9.20 -25.30
N GLN A 565 -16.75 -9.18 -24.80
CA GLN A 565 -15.72 -10.20 -25.08
C GLN A 565 -15.79 -11.41 -24.13
N GLY A 566 -16.81 -11.52 -23.28
CA GLY A 566 -16.94 -12.60 -22.28
C GLY A 566 -15.93 -12.53 -21.14
N LYS A 567 -15.32 -11.37 -20.91
CA LYS A 567 -14.34 -11.13 -19.84
C LYS A 567 -15.00 -10.47 -18.65
N ALA A 568 -14.76 -10.99 -17.46
CA ALA A 568 -15.13 -10.31 -16.22
C ALA A 568 -14.21 -9.09 -15.99
N VAL A 569 -14.74 -8.03 -15.39
CA VAL A 569 -14.04 -6.76 -15.14
C VAL A 569 -14.02 -6.48 -13.64
N TYR A 570 -12.85 -6.18 -13.11
CA TYR A 570 -12.64 -5.73 -11.76
C TYR A 570 -12.16 -4.27 -11.77
N PRO A 571 -12.49 -3.45 -10.76
CA PRO A 571 -12.00 -2.08 -10.69
C PRO A 571 -10.54 -2.03 -10.21
N ASP A 572 -9.79 -1.00 -10.64
CA ASP A 572 -8.47 -0.72 -10.07
C ASP A 572 -8.52 -0.70 -8.54
N ALA A 573 -7.43 -1.16 -7.90
CA ALA A 573 -7.29 -1.13 -6.46
C ALA A 573 -7.33 0.32 -5.94
N ASN A 574 -7.95 0.52 -4.76
CA ASN A 574 -8.17 1.83 -4.16
C ASN A 574 -8.13 1.80 -2.62
N SER A 575 -7.36 0.88 -2.05
CA SER A 575 -7.25 0.62 -0.60
C SER A 575 -8.53 0.06 0.04
N SER A 576 -9.53 -0.38 -0.72
CA SER A 576 -10.66 -1.17 -0.22
C SER A 576 -10.34 -2.66 -0.24
N LEU A 577 -11.11 -3.44 0.55
CA LEU A 577 -10.92 -4.88 0.63
C LEU A 577 -11.12 -5.55 -0.74
N ARG A 578 -10.17 -6.40 -1.11
CA ARG A 578 -10.16 -7.16 -2.37
C ARG A 578 -9.79 -8.61 -2.12
N ILE A 579 -10.20 -9.46 -3.05
CA ILE A 579 -9.81 -10.86 -3.10
C ILE A 579 -9.08 -11.11 -4.41
N THR A 580 -7.93 -11.78 -4.33
CA THR A 580 -7.21 -12.36 -5.46
C THR A 580 -7.08 -13.86 -5.23
N PHE A 581 -7.01 -14.65 -6.29
CA PHE A 581 -6.96 -16.11 -6.17
C PHE A 581 -6.16 -16.74 -7.30
N GLY A 582 -5.63 -17.91 -7.04
CA GLY A 582 -4.84 -18.69 -7.97
C GLY A 582 -4.28 -19.95 -7.34
N ASN A 583 -3.09 -20.33 -7.72
CA ASN A 583 -2.47 -21.56 -7.28
C ASN A 583 -1.01 -21.35 -6.85
N VAL A 584 -0.52 -22.19 -5.97
CA VAL A 584 0.90 -22.27 -5.62
C VAL A 584 1.68 -22.77 -6.84
N MET A 585 2.61 -21.97 -7.33
CA MET A 585 3.44 -22.36 -8.48
C MET A 585 4.72 -21.53 -8.59
N GLY A 586 5.76 -22.20 -9.07
CA GLY A 586 7.00 -21.55 -9.51
C GLY A 586 6.82 -20.80 -10.82
N TYR A 587 7.93 -20.33 -11.41
CA TYR A 587 7.96 -19.66 -12.70
C TYR A 587 9.34 -19.82 -13.34
N THR A 588 9.46 -19.44 -14.60
CA THR A 588 10.77 -19.36 -15.27
C THR A 588 11.15 -17.89 -15.44
N LYS A 589 12.27 -17.47 -14.85
CA LYS A 589 12.78 -16.12 -15.04
C LYS A 589 13.05 -15.83 -16.52
N PRO A 590 12.72 -14.63 -16.99
CA PRO A 590 13.06 -14.22 -18.35
C PRO A 590 14.55 -14.45 -18.66
N GLY A 591 14.82 -15.11 -19.78
CA GLY A 591 16.19 -15.46 -20.18
C GLY A 591 16.82 -16.68 -19.48
N SER A 592 16.13 -17.32 -18.53
CA SER A 592 16.56 -18.56 -17.89
C SER A 592 15.95 -19.78 -18.57
N ALA A 593 16.72 -20.86 -18.66
CA ALA A 593 16.20 -22.18 -19.08
C ALA A 593 15.73 -23.02 -17.89
N LYS A 594 16.06 -22.61 -16.66
CA LYS A 594 15.74 -23.34 -15.43
C LYS A 594 14.54 -22.71 -14.72
N PRO A 595 13.48 -23.48 -14.40
CA PRO A 595 12.39 -22.99 -13.58
C PRO A 595 12.85 -22.74 -12.14
N GLU A 596 12.25 -21.76 -11.49
CA GLU A 596 12.36 -21.51 -10.06
C GLU A 596 11.35 -22.37 -9.33
N ASP A 597 11.78 -22.98 -8.23
CA ASP A 597 10.92 -23.79 -7.36
C ASP A 597 9.88 -22.89 -6.66
N ALA A 598 8.69 -23.46 -6.41
CA ALA A 598 7.62 -22.76 -5.71
C ALA A 598 7.89 -22.57 -4.22
N PHE A 599 8.86 -23.26 -3.62
CA PHE A 599 9.16 -23.19 -2.19
C PHE A 599 10.65 -22.95 -1.94
N THR A 600 10.95 -22.21 -0.87
CA THR A 600 12.28 -22.12 -0.25
C THR A 600 12.31 -22.87 1.06
N THR A 601 13.51 -23.21 1.58
CA THR A 601 13.70 -24.14 2.70
C THR A 601 14.63 -23.60 3.78
N LEU A 602 14.58 -24.24 4.97
CA LEU A 602 15.47 -23.89 6.09
C LEU A 602 16.96 -24.04 5.73
N GLU A 603 17.32 -25.09 4.98
CA GLU A 603 18.71 -25.33 4.59
C GLU A 603 19.25 -24.21 3.70
N GLN A 604 18.40 -23.62 2.88
CA GLN A 604 18.76 -22.45 2.05
C GLN A 604 18.98 -21.20 2.91
N VAL A 605 18.23 -21.01 4.01
CA VAL A 605 18.52 -19.94 5.00
C VAL A 605 19.94 -20.12 5.54
N ALA A 606 20.28 -21.32 6.03
CA ALA A 606 21.60 -21.60 6.60
C ALA A 606 22.72 -21.46 5.55
N ALA A 607 22.49 -21.90 4.30
CA ALA A 607 23.46 -21.77 3.20
C ALA A 607 23.73 -20.31 2.81
N LYS A 608 22.74 -19.43 2.99
CA LYS A 608 22.84 -18.00 2.66
C LYS A 608 23.35 -17.14 3.81
N ALA A 609 23.41 -17.69 5.04
CA ALA A 609 23.84 -16.97 6.23
C ALA A 609 25.34 -16.61 6.16
N THR A 610 25.67 -15.34 6.38
CA THR A 610 27.03 -14.81 6.39
C THR A 610 27.49 -14.40 7.80
N GLY A 611 26.57 -14.37 8.77
CA GLY A 611 26.79 -13.82 10.12
C GLY A 611 26.88 -12.29 10.15
N LYS A 612 26.59 -11.63 9.05
CA LYS A 612 26.55 -10.17 8.91
C LYS A 612 25.27 -9.75 8.21
N GLU A 613 24.76 -8.57 8.56
CA GLU A 613 23.62 -7.94 7.91
C GLU A 613 23.86 -7.83 6.40
N PRO A 614 22.88 -8.13 5.55
CA PRO A 614 21.50 -8.51 5.88
C PRO A 614 21.25 -10.02 6.01
N PHE A 615 22.32 -10.85 6.03
CA PHE A 615 22.25 -12.32 6.10
C PHE A 615 22.75 -12.84 7.46
N ASP A 616 22.31 -12.21 8.53
CA ASP A 616 22.67 -12.43 9.93
C ASP A 616 21.64 -13.26 10.68
N ALA A 617 21.30 -14.45 10.14
CA ALA A 617 20.38 -15.38 10.81
C ALA A 617 20.80 -15.61 12.27
N PRO A 618 19.85 -15.59 13.25
CA PRO A 618 20.16 -15.82 14.66
C PRO A 618 20.83 -17.18 14.88
N GLN A 619 21.78 -17.25 15.82
CA GLN A 619 22.51 -18.50 16.11
C GLN A 619 21.54 -19.63 16.50
N ALA A 620 20.50 -19.34 17.30
CA ALA A 620 19.48 -20.32 17.68
C ALA A 620 18.77 -20.93 16.44
N GLN A 621 18.53 -20.11 15.40
CA GLN A 621 17.96 -20.59 14.13
C GLN A 621 18.92 -21.53 13.41
N LEU A 622 20.19 -21.15 13.28
CA LEU A 622 21.21 -21.96 12.61
C LEU A 622 21.45 -23.29 13.36
N ASP A 623 21.48 -23.28 14.70
CA ASP A 623 21.62 -24.48 15.52
C ASP A 623 20.42 -25.41 15.38
N ALA A 624 19.20 -24.90 15.36
CA ALA A 624 17.99 -25.69 15.14
C ALA A 624 17.97 -26.34 13.75
N ILE A 625 18.37 -25.58 12.69
CA ILE A 625 18.50 -26.09 11.31
C ILE A 625 19.53 -27.20 11.26
N LYS A 626 20.74 -26.97 11.81
CA LYS A 626 21.83 -27.95 11.84
C LYS A 626 21.43 -29.25 12.59
N ALA A 627 20.68 -29.10 13.65
CA ALA A 627 20.19 -30.23 14.47
C ALA A 627 18.92 -30.88 13.86
N LYS A 628 18.42 -30.39 12.71
CA LYS A 628 17.18 -30.87 12.06
C LYS A 628 15.96 -30.89 12.98
N LYS A 629 15.85 -29.91 13.85
CA LYS A 629 14.71 -29.74 14.76
C LYS A 629 13.53 -29.17 14.01
N TYR A 630 12.78 -29.98 13.31
CA TYR A 630 11.66 -29.54 12.46
C TYR A 630 10.32 -29.39 13.20
N ALA A 631 10.23 -29.74 14.47
CA ALA A 631 9.04 -29.58 15.31
C ALA A 631 7.74 -30.18 14.70
N GLY A 632 7.88 -31.25 13.92
CA GLY A 632 6.76 -31.90 13.21
C GLY A 632 6.21 -31.12 12.00
N MET A 633 6.91 -30.07 11.53
CA MET A 633 6.49 -29.19 10.45
C MET A 633 7.21 -29.46 9.11
N ALA A 634 8.08 -30.47 9.07
CA ALA A 634 8.75 -30.87 7.83
C ALA A 634 7.72 -31.34 6.79
N ASP A 635 7.87 -30.81 5.59
CA ASP A 635 7.12 -31.29 4.42
C ASP A 635 7.64 -32.66 4.00
N ALA A 636 6.73 -33.57 3.67
CA ALA A 636 7.08 -34.95 3.31
C ALA A 636 7.88 -35.04 1.99
N LYS A 637 7.64 -34.11 1.04
CA LYS A 637 8.34 -34.06 -0.26
C LYS A 637 9.68 -33.30 -0.14
N LEU A 638 9.66 -32.14 0.51
CA LEU A 638 10.84 -31.30 0.67
C LEU A 638 11.83 -31.85 1.72
N LYS A 639 11.38 -32.72 2.63
CA LYS A 639 12.13 -33.28 3.76
C LYS A 639 12.66 -32.25 4.76
N THR A 640 12.09 -31.06 4.76
CA THR A 640 12.43 -29.92 5.61
C THR A 640 11.21 -29.00 5.78
N VAL A 641 11.34 -27.94 6.60
CA VAL A 641 10.30 -26.92 6.74
C VAL A 641 10.41 -25.92 5.59
N PRO A 642 9.34 -25.67 4.82
CA PRO A 642 9.31 -24.58 3.84
C PRO A 642 9.32 -23.23 4.55
N VAL A 643 10.04 -22.26 3.98
CA VAL A 643 10.17 -20.89 4.52
C VAL A 643 9.22 -19.93 3.83
N ASN A 644 9.39 -19.78 2.51
CA ASN A 644 8.50 -18.96 1.68
C ASN A 644 7.94 -19.80 0.52
N PHE A 645 6.84 -19.33 -0.05
CA PHE A 645 6.28 -19.94 -1.26
C PHE A 645 5.78 -18.88 -2.25
N LEU A 646 5.77 -19.28 -3.52
CA LEU A 646 5.23 -18.50 -4.64
C LEU A 646 3.81 -18.93 -4.98
N SER A 647 3.03 -17.97 -5.45
CA SER A 647 1.73 -18.21 -6.10
C SER A 647 1.51 -17.21 -7.23
N ASP A 648 0.64 -17.52 -8.18
CA ASP A 648 0.35 -16.70 -9.35
C ASP A 648 -0.67 -15.59 -9.10
N LEU A 649 -0.83 -15.18 -7.83
CA LEU A 649 -1.79 -14.17 -7.42
C LEU A 649 -1.35 -12.75 -7.79
N ASP A 650 -2.36 -11.97 -8.20
CA ASP A 650 -2.22 -10.54 -8.49
C ASP A 650 -2.30 -9.72 -7.19
N ILE A 651 -1.20 -9.07 -6.80
CA ILE A 651 -1.12 -8.21 -5.61
C ILE A 651 -0.43 -6.88 -5.90
N THR A 652 -0.61 -5.93 -5.00
CA THR A 652 0.16 -4.68 -4.96
C THR A 652 0.40 -4.24 -3.51
N GLY A 653 1.16 -3.16 -3.32
CA GLY A 653 1.41 -2.55 -2.00
C GLY A 653 0.09 -2.33 -1.23
N GLY A 654 0.09 -2.64 0.07
CA GLY A 654 -1.11 -2.70 0.93
C GLY A 654 -1.59 -4.14 1.19
N ASN A 655 -1.28 -5.10 0.30
CA ASN A 655 -1.48 -6.53 0.58
C ASN A 655 -0.48 -7.10 1.61
N SER A 656 0.54 -6.36 2.00
CA SER A 656 1.44 -6.77 3.08
C SER A 656 0.67 -7.17 4.33
N GLY A 657 0.90 -8.40 4.83
CA GLY A 657 0.20 -9.00 5.98
C GLY A 657 -1.15 -9.62 5.65
N SER A 658 -1.58 -9.60 4.39
CA SER A 658 -2.80 -10.29 3.97
C SER A 658 -2.70 -11.79 4.25
N PRO A 659 -3.76 -12.38 4.84
CA PRO A 659 -3.81 -13.82 5.00
C PRO A 659 -3.87 -14.50 3.64
N VAL A 660 -3.03 -15.52 3.45
CA VAL A 660 -3.15 -16.47 2.35
C VAL A 660 -3.98 -17.65 2.86
N LEU A 661 -5.12 -17.88 2.22
CA LEU A 661 -6.10 -18.87 2.62
C LEU A 661 -6.12 -20.02 1.62
N ASP A 662 -6.28 -21.24 2.13
CA ASP A 662 -6.48 -22.43 1.29
C ASP A 662 -7.90 -22.51 0.70
N ALA A 663 -8.19 -23.59 -0.02
CA ALA A 663 -9.50 -23.85 -0.63
C ALA A 663 -10.66 -23.88 0.39
N HIS A 664 -10.38 -24.06 1.68
CA HIS A 664 -11.34 -24.15 2.77
C HIS A 664 -11.37 -22.90 3.65
N GLY A 665 -10.65 -21.83 3.29
CA GLY A 665 -10.57 -20.58 4.06
C GLY A 665 -9.65 -20.63 5.28
N LYS A 666 -8.77 -21.64 5.39
CA LYS A 666 -7.79 -21.75 6.48
C LYS A 666 -6.49 -21.03 6.12
N LEU A 667 -5.83 -20.45 7.12
CA LEU A 667 -4.57 -19.70 6.96
C LEU A 667 -3.42 -20.65 6.65
N VAL A 668 -2.77 -20.46 5.50
CA VAL A 668 -1.57 -21.19 5.05
C VAL A 668 -0.31 -20.33 5.03
N GLY A 669 -0.43 -19.02 5.08
CA GLY A 669 0.69 -18.10 5.07
C GLY A 669 0.26 -16.63 5.09
N LEU A 670 1.23 -15.73 4.96
CA LEU A 670 0.99 -14.29 4.83
C LEU A 670 1.67 -13.78 3.57
N ALA A 671 0.95 -13.03 2.75
CA ALA A 671 1.54 -12.28 1.65
C ALA A 671 2.44 -11.16 2.20
N PHE A 672 3.61 -10.97 1.61
CA PHE A 672 4.48 -9.87 2.05
C PHE A 672 5.21 -9.17 0.90
N ASP A 673 5.36 -9.80 -0.27
CA ASP A 673 6.10 -9.23 -1.40
C ASP A 673 5.62 -9.84 -2.73
N GLY A 674 6.05 -9.24 -3.84
CA GLY A 674 6.02 -9.83 -5.17
C GLY A 674 7.44 -10.13 -5.65
N ASN A 675 7.59 -10.98 -6.67
CA ASN A 675 8.88 -11.14 -7.33
C ASN A 675 9.21 -9.91 -8.20
N TRP A 676 10.48 -9.78 -8.62
CA TRP A 676 10.95 -8.63 -9.41
C TRP A 676 10.12 -8.39 -10.67
N GLU A 677 9.76 -9.45 -11.36
CA GLU A 677 8.98 -9.40 -12.57
C GLU A 677 7.54 -8.92 -12.37
N SER A 678 7.01 -9.02 -11.14
CA SER A 678 5.66 -8.58 -10.79
C SER A 678 5.54 -7.08 -10.52
N VAL A 679 6.64 -6.36 -10.32
CA VAL A 679 6.63 -4.94 -9.93
C VAL A 679 5.88 -4.07 -10.94
N ALA A 680 5.92 -4.42 -12.24
CA ALA A 680 5.21 -3.74 -13.31
C ALA A 680 3.69 -4.05 -13.36
N SER A 681 3.20 -5.01 -12.58
CA SER A 681 1.81 -5.49 -12.64
C SER A 681 0.77 -4.43 -12.27
N ASN A 682 1.15 -3.36 -11.59
CA ASN A 682 0.23 -2.24 -11.33
C ASN A 682 -0.34 -1.61 -12.62
N TRP A 683 0.37 -1.72 -13.73
CA TRP A 683 -0.02 -1.19 -15.03
C TRP A 683 -0.43 -2.28 -16.02
N VAL A 684 0.35 -3.35 -16.10
CA VAL A 684 0.13 -4.47 -17.01
C VAL A 684 0.49 -5.76 -16.28
N PHE A 685 -0.49 -6.63 -16.10
CA PHE A 685 -0.28 -7.94 -15.49
C PHE A 685 0.28 -8.93 -16.51
N ASP A 686 1.34 -9.64 -16.15
CA ASP A 686 1.93 -10.71 -16.94
C ASP A 686 1.79 -12.04 -16.19
N PRO A 687 0.83 -12.91 -16.55
CA PRO A 687 0.57 -14.16 -15.84
C PRO A 687 1.73 -15.15 -15.89
N THR A 688 2.64 -14.99 -16.84
CA THR A 688 3.75 -15.94 -17.04
C THR A 688 4.82 -15.81 -15.98
N VAL A 689 5.03 -14.59 -15.45
CA VAL A 689 6.12 -14.27 -14.53
C VAL A 689 5.68 -13.61 -13.23
N THR A 690 4.47 -13.03 -13.17
CA THR A 690 3.97 -12.40 -11.93
C THR A 690 3.77 -13.44 -10.85
N ARG A 691 4.46 -13.28 -9.71
CA ARG A 691 4.32 -14.16 -8.54
C ARG A 691 4.27 -13.36 -7.27
N MET A 692 3.32 -13.72 -6.40
CA MET A 692 3.27 -13.29 -5.02
C MET A 692 4.21 -14.15 -4.18
N ILE A 693 4.94 -13.52 -3.26
CA ILE A 693 5.81 -14.18 -2.28
C ILE A 693 5.09 -14.15 -0.93
N SER A 694 5.01 -15.33 -0.28
CA SER A 694 4.35 -15.48 1.01
C SER A 694 5.25 -16.22 2.01
N VAL A 695 5.17 -15.84 3.28
CA VAL A 695 5.77 -16.63 4.37
C VAL A 695 4.85 -17.80 4.71
N ASP A 696 5.41 -19.02 4.78
CA ASP A 696 4.64 -20.23 5.09
C ASP A 696 4.31 -20.28 6.60
N GLN A 697 3.06 -20.62 6.94
CA GLN A 697 2.63 -20.72 8.34
C GLN A 697 3.42 -21.77 9.14
N ARG A 698 3.98 -22.78 8.47
CA ARG A 698 4.84 -23.79 9.10
C ARG A 698 6.15 -23.18 9.57
N TYR A 699 6.74 -22.28 8.79
CA TYR A 699 7.94 -21.54 9.19
C TYR A 699 7.65 -20.58 10.35
N MET A 700 6.54 -19.84 10.29
CA MET A 700 6.13 -18.96 11.39
C MET A 700 6.05 -19.75 12.71
N ARG A 701 5.34 -20.87 12.70
CA ARG A 701 5.18 -21.75 13.86
C ARG A 701 6.50 -22.36 14.31
N TRP A 702 7.35 -22.75 13.36
CA TRP A 702 8.69 -23.28 13.65
C TRP A 702 9.56 -22.25 14.35
N VAL A 703 9.59 -21.00 13.90
CA VAL A 703 10.29 -19.90 14.56
C VAL A 703 9.76 -19.70 15.98
N MET A 704 8.43 -19.75 16.17
CA MET A 704 7.77 -19.60 17.48
C MET A 704 7.95 -20.83 18.40
N GLN A 705 8.54 -21.92 17.92
CA GLN A 705 8.87 -23.10 18.74
C GLN A 705 10.36 -23.23 18.99
N GLU A 706 11.21 -23.09 17.97
CA GLU A 706 12.62 -23.48 18.01
C GLU A 706 13.58 -22.28 18.09
N VAL A 707 13.18 -21.09 17.64
CA VAL A 707 14.06 -19.91 17.55
C VAL A 707 13.77 -18.92 18.68
N MET A 708 12.51 -18.49 18.79
CA MET A 708 12.06 -17.58 19.84
C MET A 708 10.70 -18.08 20.38
N PRO A 709 10.73 -18.97 21.37
CA PRO A 709 9.54 -19.71 21.82
C PRO A 709 8.41 -18.81 22.34
N ALA A 710 7.18 -19.03 21.81
CA ALA A 710 5.95 -18.35 22.22
C ALA A 710 4.79 -19.36 22.38
N PRO A 711 4.88 -20.33 23.30
CA PRO A 711 3.92 -21.41 23.46
C PRO A 711 2.52 -20.90 23.83
N GLN A 712 2.42 -19.76 24.52
CA GLN A 712 1.16 -19.13 24.88
C GLN A 712 0.36 -18.69 23.63
N LEU A 713 1.03 -18.10 22.64
CA LEU A 713 0.38 -17.65 21.39
C LEU A 713 0.01 -18.83 20.49
N LEU A 714 0.88 -19.86 20.39
CA LEU A 714 0.59 -21.09 19.65
C LEU A 714 -0.62 -21.82 20.25
N LYS A 715 -0.75 -21.88 21.58
CA LYS A 715 -1.92 -22.43 22.25
C LYS A 715 -3.18 -21.62 21.95
N GLU A 716 -3.08 -20.30 22.00
CA GLU A 716 -4.20 -19.39 21.74
C GLU A 716 -4.72 -19.52 20.28
N MET A 717 -3.83 -19.72 19.32
CA MET A 717 -4.18 -19.99 17.91
C MET A 717 -4.70 -21.42 17.68
N GLY A 718 -4.74 -22.28 18.69
CA GLY A 718 -5.19 -23.67 18.58
C GLY A 718 -4.18 -24.60 17.90
N VAL A 719 -2.91 -24.21 17.82
CA VAL A 719 -1.80 -24.98 17.20
C VAL A 719 -0.71 -25.28 18.22
N ALA A 720 -1.09 -25.84 19.37
CA ALA A 720 -0.14 -26.23 20.39
C ALA A 720 1.01 -27.07 19.82
N PRO A 721 2.24 -26.94 20.38
CA PRO A 721 3.38 -27.76 19.96
C PRO A 721 3.01 -29.25 19.98
N LYS A 722 3.25 -29.96 18.89
CA LYS A 722 3.23 -31.42 18.93
C LYS A 722 4.45 -31.84 19.76
N LYS A 723 4.20 -32.61 20.86
CA LYS A 723 5.25 -33.19 21.68
C LYS A 723 6.12 -34.14 20.88
#